data_14a85b74107fdab15615fae5a5c5d142
#
_entry.id   14a85b74107fdab15615fae5a5c5d142
#
_cell.length_a   1.000
_cell.length_b   1.000
_cell.length_c   1.000
_cell.angle_alpha   90.00
_cell.angle_beta   90.00
_cell.angle_gamma   90.00
#
_symmetry.space_group_name_H-M   'P 1'
#
loop_
_entity.id
_entity.type
_entity.pdbx_description
1 polymer ?
#
loop_
_entity_poly.entity_id
_entity_poly.type
_entity_poly.pdbx_seq_one_letter_code
_entity_poly.pdbx_strand_id
1 'polypeptide(L)'
;MEREVSHSTVDRRTLMQGAGVLAVASSFSRPALASPEPQKARRRVKLAFDWKHALGHAADMDKDFGFGRDQRTYAKTGGSESSPIALAALAGFDDSAWATVQVPHDWAIDLPFDPGPGGFKDDEDDPRAAHGYKALGRDHPENSVGWYRRKLEIPADWAGDRLGLEFDGAFRDVVVFLNGIIVDEHAGGYTPFAVDITDIARPGETNWLVVRVDASLGEGWFYEGAGLYRHVWLTATDPLQIAPHGAFIQSEPRGPGAVARVEIAIRNQADAARSALVRAIVSAPNGLEMARFEKPLTLEGWSDGKVEADLRWAVAPLWSPADPRLHRLTTEVEIDGVVKDRVETAFGVRSAVFDARRGFLLNGEPLKLLGACCHQDHAGVGAAIPDALQDWRIEQLKAMGCNAYRASHNPATPELMDACDRLGMLVIAETRRMSSDEDSLKALATLVRRDRNRPSVIAWSIGNEEQAIQGSDVGAAVARTMKRMVNRLDPSRPVTAAKDQDFDTGVSRVVDILGFNYRTPQMEGYHARFPDQPIMGTETGSTVSTRGEYVLDAGRHIVPAYDREHPWWASTAEEWWTIAAERPYIAGGFIWTGFDYRGEPTPYSRWPSVGSYFGAMDSCGFPKDNFWYYRAWWRPEPLLHLFPHWNWEGREGQDVEVWVHSNLDRVELFVNGRSVGAQDVVRNRHLAWTVPYAPGVVEARGWKDGRRVVTQRRETAGAPAALRLSVDRTALRADGEDVGMIAVSMVDSRGRPCPRADDLVVFEVSGDARIIGVGNGNPVSHEADRADRRRLFNGLAQAVLQTGRLGGSITVTARAEGLRPAVLRLDAHTVRQST
;
A
#
# COMPACT_ATOMS: atom_id res chain seq x y z
N MET A 1 61.43 0.14 -30.76
CA MET A 1 60.43 0.25 -31.82
C MET A 1 59.09 0.42 -31.13
N GLU A 2 58.81 1.64 -30.85
CA GLU A 2 57.60 2.10 -30.19
C GLU A 2 56.44 2.09 -31.18
N ARG A 3 55.26 1.70 -30.77
CA ARG A 3 54.02 2.03 -31.44
C ARG A 3 53.09 2.68 -30.50
N GLU A 4 52.87 3.96 -30.75
CA GLU A 4 51.87 4.81 -30.14
C GLU A 4 50.46 4.23 -30.29
N VAL A 5 49.72 4.34 -29.21
CA VAL A 5 48.26 4.17 -29.19
C VAL A 5 47.63 5.52 -28.88
N SER A 6 46.97 6.07 -29.87
CA SER A 6 46.25 7.34 -29.78
C SER A 6 45.04 7.23 -28.86
N HIS A 7 44.97 8.08 -27.85
CA HIS A 7 43.77 8.31 -27.01
C HIS A 7 42.81 9.25 -27.76
N SER A 8 41.65 8.73 -28.16
CA SER A 8 40.52 9.57 -28.56
C SER A 8 39.72 9.93 -27.29
N THR A 9 39.73 11.20 -26.95
CA THR A 9 38.89 11.78 -25.92
C THR A 9 37.43 11.82 -26.38
N VAL A 10 36.57 11.06 -25.72
CA VAL A 10 35.12 11.15 -25.88
C VAL A 10 34.59 12.19 -24.90
N ASP A 11 33.90 13.18 -25.44
CA ASP A 11 33.33 14.32 -24.73
C ASP A 11 32.19 13.88 -23.75
N ARG A 12 32.35 14.22 -22.49
CA ARG A 12 31.45 13.84 -21.36
C ARG A 12 30.20 14.71 -21.22
N ARG A 13 29.75 15.38 -22.27
CA ARG A 13 28.62 16.33 -22.20
C ARG A 13 27.24 15.75 -22.57
N THR A 14 27.10 14.47 -22.88
CA THR A 14 25.82 13.88 -23.38
C THR A 14 25.25 12.75 -22.51
N LEU A 15 25.62 12.65 -21.23
CA LEU A 15 25.21 11.55 -20.34
C LEU A 15 24.41 12.02 -19.11
N MET A 16 23.48 12.96 -19.31
CA MET A 16 22.47 13.30 -18.27
C MET A 16 21.07 13.45 -18.82
N GLN A 17 20.70 12.63 -19.79
CA GLN A 17 19.28 12.43 -20.17
C GLN A 17 19.13 10.96 -20.60
N GLY A 18 18.43 10.19 -19.78
CA GLY A 18 17.99 8.85 -20.13
C GLY A 18 18.67 7.71 -19.37
N ALA A 19 18.24 7.43 -18.17
CA ALA A 19 18.43 6.12 -17.54
C ALA A 19 17.46 5.12 -18.18
N GLY A 20 17.75 4.69 -19.37
CA GLY A 20 17.14 3.51 -20.00
C GLY A 20 17.92 2.27 -19.55
N VAL A 21 17.30 1.42 -18.76
CA VAL A 21 17.82 0.09 -18.44
C VAL A 21 17.70 -0.76 -19.71
N LEU A 22 18.79 -1.01 -20.39
CA LEU A 22 18.88 -2.04 -21.45
C LEU A 22 18.98 -3.41 -20.75
N ALA A 23 17.86 -4.10 -20.64
CA ALA A 23 17.85 -5.54 -20.36
C ALA A 23 18.21 -6.29 -21.63
N VAL A 24 19.40 -6.84 -21.69
CA VAL A 24 19.79 -7.81 -22.74
C VAL A 24 19.10 -9.13 -22.41
N ALA A 25 17.98 -9.41 -23.07
CA ALA A 25 17.33 -10.70 -23.05
C ALA A 25 18.09 -11.66 -23.99
N SER A 26 18.90 -12.55 -23.44
CA SER A 26 19.39 -13.72 -24.16
C SER A 26 18.29 -14.78 -24.19
N SER A 27 17.61 -14.87 -25.34
CA SER A 27 16.61 -15.90 -25.62
C SER A 27 17.29 -17.25 -25.86
N PHE A 28 17.27 -18.13 -24.85
CA PHE A 28 17.42 -19.56 -25.05
C PHE A 28 16.03 -20.20 -25.00
N SER A 29 15.42 -20.37 -26.16
CA SER A 29 14.23 -21.18 -26.35
C SER A 29 14.59 -22.64 -26.20
N ARG A 30 14.25 -23.27 -25.07
CA ARG A 30 14.09 -24.73 -25.01
C ARG A 30 12.59 -25.03 -25.20
N PRO A 31 12.20 -25.98 -26.01
CA PRO A 31 10.81 -26.42 -26.09
C PRO A 31 10.45 -27.07 -24.77
N ALA A 32 9.55 -26.42 -24.00
CA ALA A 32 8.88 -27.03 -22.86
C ALA A 32 8.01 -28.16 -23.42
N LEU A 33 8.34 -29.41 -23.07
CA LEU A 33 7.36 -30.50 -23.14
C LEU A 33 6.17 -30.08 -22.29
N ALA A 34 5.05 -29.80 -22.95
CA ALA A 34 3.79 -29.57 -22.29
C ALA A 34 3.43 -30.86 -21.51
N SER A 35 3.56 -30.80 -20.19
CA SER A 35 2.92 -31.80 -19.34
C SER A 35 1.42 -31.66 -19.55
N PRO A 36 0.65 -32.76 -19.67
CA PRO A 36 -0.80 -32.67 -19.75
C PRO A 36 -1.30 -31.92 -18.51
N GLU A 37 -2.09 -30.87 -18.70
CA GLU A 37 -2.69 -30.13 -17.60
C GLU A 37 -3.47 -31.10 -16.70
N PRO A 38 -3.26 -31.06 -15.38
CA PRO A 38 -4.03 -31.88 -14.46
C PRO A 38 -5.48 -31.40 -14.49
N GLN A 39 -6.35 -32.16 -15.10
CA GLN A 39 -7.79 -31.94 -15.01
C GLN A 39 -8.21 -31.90 -13.54
N LYS A 40 -8.75 -30.73 -13.09
CA LYS A 40 -9.36 -30.46 -11.79
C LYS A 40 -8.45 -30.15 -10.59
N ALA A 41 -7.33 -29.44 -10.77
CA ALA A 41 -6.71 -28.73 -9.67
C ALA A 41 -7.57 -27.52 -9.25
N ARG A 42 -7.30 -26.96 -8.04
CA ARG A 42 -7.96 -25.73 -7.55
C ARG A 42 -8.04 -24.65 -8.64
N ARG A 43 -9.22 -24.05 -8.78
CA ARG A 43 -9.47 -22.92 -9.68
C ARG A 43 -9.81 -21.69 -8.85
N ARG A 44 -9.27 -20.55 -9.24
CA ARG A 44 -9.51 -19.26 -8.60
C ARG A 44 -9.66 -18.21 -9.70
N VAL A 45 -10.84 -17.63 -9.82
CA VAL A 45 -11.21 -16.69 -10.87
C VAL A 45 -11.51 -15.33 -10.25
N LYS A 46 -10.78 -14.29 -10.72
CA LYS A 46 -11.01 -12.92 -10.26
C LYS A 46 -12.32 -12.38 -10.82
N LEU A 47 -13.16 -11.83 -9.95
CA LEU A 47 -14.43 -11.24 -10.31
C LEU A 47 -14.31 -9.71 -10.43
N ALA A 48 -13.43 -9.22 -11.33
CA ALA A 48 -13.12 -7.80 -11.45
C ALA A 48 -14.16 -7.01 -12.26
N PHE A 49 -14.83 -7.62 -13.23
CA PHE A 49 -15.65 -6.93 -14.22
C PHE A 49 -17.14 -7.24 -14.09
N ASP A 50 -17.95 -6.49 -14.81
CA ASP A 50 -19.41 -6.72 -15.01
C ASP A 50 -20.24 -6.63 -13.72
N TRP A 51 -19.79 -5.82 -12.77
CA TRP A 51 -20.59 -5.50 -11.60
C TRP A 51 -21.55 -4.33 -11.89
N LYS A 52 -22.77 -4.45 -11.39
CA LYS A 52 -23.75 -3.36 -11.29
C LYS A 52 -23.68 -2.78 -9.89
N HIS A 53 -23.71 -1.44 -9.77
CA HIS A 53 -23.65 -0.74 -8.49
C HIS A 53 -24.72 0.34 -8.41
N ALA A 54 -25.36 0.44 -7.25
CA ALA A 54 -26.23 1.55 -6.88
C ALA A 54 -26.13 1.84 -5.38
N LEU A 55 -26.40 3.09 -5.01
CA LEU A 55 -26.54 3.46 -3.60
C LEU A 55 -27.89 2.97 -3.08
N GLY A 56 -27.90 2.47 -1.87
CA GLY A 56 -29.07 2.21 -1.04
C GLY A 56 -29.28 3.32 -0.03
N HIS A 57 -29.72 2.97 1.19
CA HIS A 57 -29.95 3.96 2.23
C HIS A 57 -29.86 3.34 3.63
N ALA A 58 -29.03 3.87 4.51
CA ALA A 58 -28.77 3.29 5.82
C ALA A 58 -29.96 3.41 6.83
N ALA A 59 -30.94 4.27 6.57
CA ALA A 59 -32.04 4.54 7.50
C ALA A 59 -33.46 4.41 6.89
N ASP A 60 -33.58 4.22 5.55
CA ASP A 60 -34.85 4.13 4.85
C ASP A 60 -34.91 2.84 4.03
N MET A 61 -35.65 1.85 4.52
CA MET A 61 -35.74 0.53 3.91
C MET A 61 -36.33 0.58 2.49
N ASP A 62 -37.20 1.56 2.17
CA ASP A 62 -37.78 1.69 0.83
C ASP A 62 -36.74 2.11 -0.20
N LYS A 63 -35.80 2.96 0.21
CA LYS A 63 -34.66 3.38 -0.61
C LYS A 63 -33.50 2.39 -0.56
N ASP A 64 -33.47 1.48 0.41
CA ASP A 64 -32.51 0.38 0.51
C ASP A 64 -33.00 -0.91 -0.13
N PHE A 65 -33.73 -0.78 -1.24
CA PHE A 65 -34.30 -1.90 -2.01
C PHE A 65 -35.11 -2.89 -1.17
N GLY A 66 -35.81 -2.41 -0.16
CA GLY A 66 -36.65 -3.18 0.74
C GLY A 66 -35.87 -4.01 1.78
N PHE A 67 -34.57 -3.82 1.92
CA PHE A 67 -33.76 -4.58 2.88
C PHE A 67 -34.24 -4.39 4.29
N GLY A 68 -34.60 -5.51 4.95
CA GLY A 68 -35.10 -5.53 6.31
C GLY A 68 -36.55 -5.12 6.48
N ARG A 69 -37.32 -4.78 5.43
CA ARG A 69 -38.75 -4.43 5.49
C ARG A 69 -39.59 -5.62 5.96
N ASP A 70 -39.39 -6.76 5.33
CA ASP A 70 -40.17 -7.96 5.54
C ASP A 70 -39.35 -9.02 6.28
N GLN A 71 -39.49 -9.03 7.59
CA GLN A 71 -39.34 -10.18 8.47
C GLN A 71 -38.03 -10.96 8.36
N ARG A 72 -36.88 -10.28 8.48
CA ARG A 72 -35.64 -10.98 8.89
C ARG A 72 -35.86 -12.00 10.00
N THR A 73 -36.92 -11.80 10.79
CA THR A 73 -37.27 -12.68 11.92
C THR A 73 -37.72 -14.08 11.45
N TYR A 74 -38.34 -14.19 10.28
CA TYR A 74 -38.86 -15.49 9.76
C TYR A 74 -38.00 -16.07 8.66
N ALA A 75 -37.29 -15.22 7.89
CA ALA A 75 -36.56 -15.66 6.73
C ALA A 75 -35.05 -15.32 6.86
N LYS A 76 -34.40 -15.97 7.82
CA LYS A 76 -32.95 -15.79 8.06
C LYS A 76 -32.10 -16.11 6.83
N THR A 77 -32.64 -16.85 5.87
CA THR A 77 -31.95 -17.28 4.65
C THR A 77 -32.27 -16.44 3.41
N GLY A 78 -33.05 -15.34 3.52
CA GLY A 78 -33.32 -14.48 2.37
C GLY A 78 -34.79 -14.30 2.01
N GLY A 79 -35.70 -15.11 2.56
CA GLY A 79 -37.12 -15.02 2.26
C GLY A 79 -37.52 -15.75 0.97
N SER A 80 -38.71 -15.41 0.46
CA SER A 80 -39.27 -15.99 -0.77
C SER A 80 -39.46 -14.87 -1.80
N GLU A 81 -39.77 -15.24 -3.06
CA GLU A 81 -40.11 -14.25 -4.09
C GLU A 81 -41.31 -13.38 -3.71
N SER A 82 -42.22 -13.86 -2.92
CA SER A 82 -43.40 -13.12 -2.43
C SER A 82 -43.12 -12.26 -1.19
N SER A 83 -42.03 -12.52 -0.48
CA SER A 83 -41.61 -11.79 0.73
C SER A 83 -40.08 -11.84 0.84
N PRO A 84 -39.36 -11.14 -0.04
CA PRO A 84 -37.90 -11.14 -0.04
C PRO A 84 -37.34 -10.28 1.07
N ILE A 85 -36.17 -10.63 1.59
CA ILE A 85 -35.41 -9.77 2.52
C ILE A 85 -34.95 -8.47 1.83
N ALA A 86 -34.60 -8.58 0.54
CA ALA A 86 -34.25 -7.44 -0.31
C ALA A 86 -34.68 -7.69 -1.76
N LEU A 87 -35.31 -6.72 -2.37
CA LEU A 87 -35.71 -6.81 -3.79
C LEU A 87 -34.51 -6.98 -4.72
N ALA A 88 -33.43 -6.27 -4.43
CA ALA A 88 -32.19 -6.34 -5.21
C ALA A 88 -31.51 -7.71 -5.19
N ALA A 89 -31.84 -8.60 -4.23
CA ALA A 89 -31.30 -9.94 -4.17
C ALA A 89 -32.00 -10.94 -5.12
N LEU A 90 -33.19 -10.60 -5.63
CA LEU A 90 -33.96 -11.46 -6.51
C LEU A 90 -33.38 -11.54 -7.94
N ALA A 91 -33.49 -12.71 -8.57
CA ALA A 91 -33.02 -12.94 -9.94
C ALA A 91 -33.72 -12.01 -10.97
N GLY A 92 -35.03 -11.78 -10.79
CA GLY A 92 -35.86 -10.95 -11.67
C GLY A 92 -35.79 -9.44 -11.39
N PHE A 93 -34.91 -8.97 -10.50
CA PHE A 93 -34.75 -7.55 -10.21
C PHE A 93 -34.17 -6.81 -11.43
N ASP A 94 -34.76 -5.67 -11.79
CA ASP A 94 -34.27 -4.81 -12.88
C ASP A 94 -33.15 -3.89 -12.38
N ASP A 95 -31.90 -4.24 -12.73
CA ASP A 95 -30.69 -3.47 -12.44
C ASP A 95 -30.21 -2.64 -13.65
N SER A 96 -31.03 -2.42 -14.67
CA SER A 96 -30.66 -1.70 -15.89
C SER A 96 -30.25 -0.24 -15.64
N ALA A 97 -30.80 0.39 -14.60
CA ALA A 97 -30.45 1.75 -14.19
C ALA A 97 -29.17 1.83 -13.32
N TRP A 98 -28.63 0.70 -12.89
CA TRP A 98 -27.44 0.68 -12.06
C TRP A 98 -26.18 0.94 -12.88
N ALA A 99 -25.22 1.67 -12.31
CA ALA A 99 -23.93 1.90 -12.94
C ALA A 99 -23.14 0.60 -13.12
N THR A 100 -22.43 0.46 -14.24
CA THR A 100 -21.48 -0.64 -14.41
C THR A 100 -20.13 -0.22 -13.85
N VAL A 101 -19.59 -1.00 -12.91
CA VAL A 101 -18.32 -0.72 -12.23
C VAL A 101 -17.37 -1.92 -12.31
N GLN A 102 -16.08 -1.65 -12.13
CA GLN A 102 -15.05 -2.66 -11.87
C GLN A 102 -14.78 -2.76 -10.36
N VAL A 103 -14.40 -3.93 -9.89
CA VAL A 103 -13.91 -4.16 -8.53
C VAL A 103 -12.40 -4.44 -8.62
N PRO A 104 -11.57 -3.76 -7.81
CA PRO A 104 -11.87 -2.91 -6.66
C PRO A 104 -12.65 -1.63 -6.98
N HIS A 105 -13.59 -1.27 -6.12
CA HIS A 105 -14.43 -0.07 -6.27
C HIS A 105 -14.66 0.61 -4.91
N ASP A 106 -14.39 1.90 -4.89
CA ASP A 106 -14.64 2.80 -3.77
C ASP A 106 -15.62 3.88 -4.25
N TRP A 107 -16.86 3.85 -3.76
CA TRP A 107 -17.83 4.88 -4.18
C TRP A 107 -17.69 6.18 -3.38
N ALA A 108 -17.05 6.14 -2.20
CA ALA A 108 -16.91 7.33 -1.35
C ALA A 108 -16.05 8.40 -2.02
N ILE A 109 -15.11 8.01 -2.91
CA ILE A 109 -14.27 8.97 -3.63
C ILE A 109 -15.09 9.88 -4.57
N ASP A 110 -16.23 9.40 -5.07
CA ASP A 110 -17.12 10.14 -5.99
C ASP A 110 -18.12 11.04 -5.26
N LEU A 111 -18.27 10.88 -3.93
CA LEU A 111 -19.21 11.68 -3.16
C LEU A 111 -18.78 13.15 -3.09
N PRO A 112 -19.73 14.07 -2.97
CA PRO A 112 -19.42 15.48 -2.74
C PRO A 112 -18.70 15.67 -1.40
N PHE A 113 -18.03 16.81 -1.28
CA PHE A 113 -17.54 17.26 0.02
C PHE A 113 -18.67 17.93 0.78
N ASP A 114 -18.77 17.68 2.10
CA ASP A 114 -19.70 18.31 2.99
C ASP A 114 -19.00 18.90 4.24
N PRO A 115 -18.84 20.22 4.29
CA PRO A 115 -18.30 20.90 5.48
C PRO A 115 -19.26 20.91 6.66
N GLY A 116 -20.54 20.49 6.47
CA GLY A 116 -21.61 20.50 7.47
C GLY A 116 -22.26 21.85 7.71
N PRO A 117 -23.38 21.89 8.43
CA PRO A 117 -24.09 23.12 8.75
C PRO A 117 -23.29 23.98 9.74
N GLY A 118 -23.01 25.21 9.33
CA GLY A 118 -22.34 26.22 10.18
C GLY A 118 -20.83 26.29 10.07
N GLY A 119 -20.22 25.58 9.12
CA GLY A 119 -18.81 25.65 8.77
C GLY A 119 -17.94 25.94 9.99
N PHE A 120 -17.32 24.95 10.57
CA PHE A 120 -16.36 25.04 11.69
C PHE A 120 -16.93 24.90 13.09
N LYS A 121 -16.67 23.73 13.66
CA LYS A 121 -16.24 23.68 15.07
C LYS A 121 -14.70 23.62 14.99
N ASP A 122 -14.01 24.40 15.84
CA ASP A 122 -12.59 24.22 16.13
C ASP A 122 -12.43 22.94 16.99
N ASP A 123 -12.85 21.80 16.46
CA ASP A 123 -12.90 20.54 17.17
C ASP A 123 -11.97 19.59 16.41
N GLU A 124 -10.83 19.28 17.02
CA GLU A 124 -9.86 18.32 16.47
C GLU A 124 -10.48 16.93 16.27
N ASP A 125 -11.62 16.69 16.93
CA ASP A 125 -12.35 15.42 16.92
C ASP A 125 -13.56 15.41 15.95
N ASP A 126 -13.66 16.33 14.99
CA ASP A 126 -14.75 16.30 14.01
C ASP A 126 -14.64 15.03 13.13
N PRO A 127 -15.57 14.06 13.25
CA PRO A 127 -15.50 12.81 12.47
C PRO A 127 -15.55 13.02 10.95
N ARG A 128 -16.04 14.18 10.48
CA ARG A 128 -16.04 14.54 9.06
C ARG A 128 -14.62 14.80 8.55
N ALA A 129 -13.76 15.41 9.40
CA ALA A 129 -12.35 15.63 9.08
C ALA A 129 -11.61 14.31 8.90
N ALA A 130 -11.91 13.28 9.70
CA ALA A 130 -11.33 11.96 9.59
C ALA A 130 -11.51 11.35 8.20
N HIS A 131 -12.69 11.50 7.60
CA HIS A 131 -12.99 11.01 6.24
C HIS A 131 -12.73 12.05 5.14
N GLY A 132 -12.05 13.15 5.45
CA GLY A 132 -11.74 14.21 4.47
C GLY A 132 -12.99 14.93 3.97
N TYR A 133 -13.98 15.10 4.82
CA TYR A 133 -15.24 15.78 4.54
C TYR A 133 -16.04 15.18 3.36
N LYS A 134 -15.87 13.92 3.03
CA LYS A 134 -16.80 13.24 2.11
C LYS A 134 -18.16 13.03 2.79
N ALA A 135 -19.24 13.23 2.02
CA ALA A 135 -20.62 13.09 2.51
C ALA A 135 -20.96 11.60 2.76
N LEU A 136 -20.35 11.00 3.80
CA LEU A 136 -20.47 9.60 4.18
C LEU A 136 -20.70 9.50 5.69
N GLY A 137 -21.25 8.39 6.15
CA GLY A 137 -21.46 8.13 7.55
C GLY A 137 -22.93 8.34 7.96
N ARG A 138 -23.19 8.33 9.25
CA ARG A 138 -24.57 8.38 9.82
C ARG A 138 -25.34 9.66 9.47
N ASP A 139 -24.64 10.76 9.26
CA ASP A 139 -25.25 12.02 8.87
C ASP A 139 -25.64 12.04 7.39
N HIS A 140 -25.17 11.06 6.60
CA HIS A 140 -25.43 10.90 5.17
C HIS A 140 -25.93 9.48 4.86
N PRO A 141 -27.09 9.07 5.42
CA PRO A 141 -27.59 7.71 5.25
C PRO A 141 -27.88 7.35 3.79
N GLU A 142 -28.16 8.34 2.91
CA GLU A 142 -28.40 8.20 1.49
C GLU A 142 -27.15 7.83 0.68
N ASN A 143 -25.96 8.04 1.23
CA ASN A 143 -24.67 7.80 0.58
C ASN A 143 -23.89 6.64 1.19
N SER A 144 -24.38 6.07 2.30
CA SER A 144 -23.60 5.21 3.17
C SER A 144 -23.82 3.73 2.96
N VAL A 145 -24.72 3.34 2.07
CA VAL A 145 -24.94 1.94 1.68
C VAL A 145 -24.74 1.79 0.19
N GLY A 146 -23.95 0.80 -0.21
CA GLY A 146 -23.75 0.43 -1.60
C GLY A 146 -24.21 -1.00 -1.85
N TRP A 147 -24.87 -1.19 -2.98
CA TRP A 147 -25.29 -2.49 -3.48
C TRP A 147 -24.52 -2.84 -4.73
N TYR A 148 -24.01 -4.05 -4.75
CA TYR A 148 -23.33 -4.64 -5.89
C TYR A 148 -24.09 -5.85 -6.37
N ARG A 149 -24.24 -6.00 -7.68
CA ARG A 149 -24.95 -7.10 -8.29
C ARG A 149 -24.24 -7.60 -9.53
N ARG A 150 -24.16 -8.92 -9.68
CA ARG A 150 -23.45 -9.55 -10.79
C ARG A 150 -24.08 -10.87 -11.18
N LYS A 151 -24.15 -11.13 -12.50
CA LYS A 151 -24.32 -12.50 -13.00
C LYS A 151 -23.05 -13.29 -12.72
N LEU A 152 -23.20 -14.44 -12.11
CA LEU A 152 -22.14 -15.38 -11.83
C LEU A 152 -22.36 -16.66 -12.62
N GLU A 153 -21.58 -16.86 -13.66
CA GLU A 153 -21.62 -18.06 -14.46
C GLU A 153 -20.61 -19.06 -13.90
N ILE A 154 -21.10 -20.16 -13.38
CA ILE A 154 -20.31 -21.25 -12.83
C ILE A 154 -20.33 -22.39 -13.86
N PRO A 155 -19.16 -22.83 -14.41
CA PRO A 155 -19.11 -23.88 -15.40
C PRO A 155 -19.77 -25.18 -14.91
N ALA A 156 -20.47 -25.90 -15.80
CA ALA A 156 -21.19 -27.12 -15.46
C ALA A 156 -20.26 -28.24 -14.96
N ASP A 157 -19.00 -28.26 -15.43
CA ASP A 157 -17.98 -29.21 -15.01
C ASP A 157 -17.44 -28.99 -13.60
N TRP A 158 -17.84 -27.88 -12.94
CA TRP A 158 -17.56 -27.62 -11.52
C TRP A 158 -18.59 -28.30 -10.58
N ALA A 159 -19.57 -28.96 -11.13
CA ALA A 159 -20.53 -29.73 -10.32
C ALA A 159 -19.80 -30.83 -9.53
N GLY A 160 -20.06 -30.87 -8.21
CA GLY A 160 -19.42 -31.79 -7.27
C GLY A 160 -18.11 -31.27 -6.64
N ASP A 161 -17.63 -30.09 -7.04
CA ASP A 161 -16.57 -29.39 -6.33
C ASP A 161 -17.13 -28.57 -5.15
N ARG A 162 -16.27 -28.18 -4.21
CA ARG A 162 -16.59 -27.17 -3.21
C ARG A 162 -16.42 -25.80 -3.85
N LEU A 163 -17.46 -25.00 -3.81
CA LEU A 163 -17.50 -23.67 -4.42
C LEU A 163 -17.46 -22.60 -3.35
N GLY A 164 -16.61 -21.61 -3.53
CA GLY A 164 -16.44 -20.52 -2.58
C GLY A 164 -16.32 -19.17 -3.22
N LEU A 165 -16.66 -18.14 -2.45
CA LEU A 165 -16.33 -16.75 -2.73
C LEU A 165 -15.28 -16.29 -1.71
N GLU A 166 -14.22 -15.61 -2.17
CA GLU A 166 -13.23 -14.98 -1.31
C GLU A 166 -13.29 -13.48 -1.54
N PHE A 167 -13.35 -12.71 -0.45
CA PHE A 167 -13.28 -11.26 -0.44
C PHE A 167 -12.00 -10.84 0.28
N ASP A 168 -11.11 -10.11 -0.38
CA ASP A 168 -9.87 -9.63 0.25
C ASP A 168 -10.12 -8.47 1.23
N GLY A 169 -11.33 -7.93 1.24
CA GLY A 169 -11.89 -6.92 2.14
C GLY A 169 -12.97 -6.09 1.48
N ALA A 170 -13.91 -5.62 2.27
CA ALA A 170 -14.97 -4.70 1.84
C ALA A 170 -15.31 -3.75 2.98
N PHE A 171 -15.41 -2.46 2.75
CA PHE A 171 -15.67 -1.49 3.81
C PHE A 171 -17.12 -1.03 3.77
N ARG A 172 -17.90 -1.33 4.79
CA ARG A 172 -17.76 -2.37 5.85
C ARG A 172 -19.12 -3.04 6.02
N ASP A 173 -19.33 -3.88 7.01
CA ASP A 173 -20.61 -4.53 7.36
C ASP A 173 -21.35 -5.09 6.12
N VAL A 174 -20.89 -6.25 5.70
CA VAL A 174 -21.26 -6.86 4.41
C VAL A 174 -22.35 -7.89 4.62
N VAL A 175 -23.34 -7.91 3.71
CA VAL A 175 -24.29 -9.03 3.54
C VAL A 175 -24.14 -9.58 2.13
N VAL A 176 -23.83 -10.87 2.02
CA VAL A 176 -23.66 -11.57 0.75
C VAL A 176 -24.89 -12.43 0.45
N PHE A 177 -25.45 -12.27 -0.74
CA PHE A 177 -26.56 -13.08 -1.24
C PHE A 177 -26.11 -13.87 -2.47
N LEU A 178 -26.53 -15.10 -2.56
CA LEU A 178 -26.49 -15.90 -3.78
C LEU A 178 -27.87 -16.41 -4.11
N ASN A 179 -28.38 -16.13 -5.32
CA ASN A 179 -29.71 -16.57 -5.77
C ASN A 179 -30.86 -16.17 -4.82
N GLY A 180 -30.75 -14.98 -4.19
CA GLY A 180 -31.74 -14.47 -3.24
C GLY A 180 -31.58 -14.95 -1.80
N ILE A 181 -30.63 -15.85 -1.53
CA ILE A 181 -30.37 -16.44 -0.21
C ILE A 181 -29.18 -15.75 0.43
N ILE A 182 -29.27 -15.35 1.72
CA ILE A 182 -28.11 -14.87 2.47
C ILE A 182 -27.15 -16.02 2.71
N VAL A 183 -25.92 -15.89 2.24
CA VAL A 183 -24.87 -16.90 2.39
C VAL A 183 -23.82 -16.50 3.42
N ASP A 184 -23.64 -15.19 3.70
CA ASP A 184 -22.77 -14.72 4.77
C ASP A 184 -23.11 -13.30 5.21
N GLU A 185 -22.75 -12.96 6.46
CA GLU A 185 -22.71 -11.61 7.02
C GLU A 185 -21.34 -11.41 7.66
N HIS A 186 -20.62 -10.35 7.26
CA HIS A 186 -19.26 -10.06 7.73
C HIS A 186 -19.18 -8.65 8.28
N ALA A 187 -18.63 -8.51 9.50
CA ALA A 187 -18.38 -7.24 10.15
C ALA A 187 -16.91 -6.82 10.01
N GLY A 188 -16.67 -5.49 9.93
CA GLY A 188 -15.34 -4.90 9.81
C GLY A 188 -14.88 -4.74 8.37
N GLY A 189 -14.00 -3.72 8.14
CA GLY A 189 -13.67 -3.25 6.79
C GLY A 189 -12.41 -3.87 6.19
N TYR A 190 -11.52 -4.47 6.97
CA TYR A 190 -10.13 -4.69 6.54
C TYR A 190 -9.70 -6.14 6.48
N THR A 191 -10.48 -7.04 7.05
CA THR A 191 -10.12 -8.46 7.15
C THR A 191 -10.70 -9.23 5.97
N PRO A 192 -9.91 -10.07 5.27
CA PRO A 192 -10.47 -10.95 4.26
C PRO A 192 -11.40 -12.00 4.88
N PHE A 193 -12.41 -12.40 4.11
CA PHE A 193 -13.35 -13.46 4.49
C PHE A 193 -13.70 -14.34 3.30
N ALA A 194 -14.11 -15.58 3.58
CA ALA A 194 -14.48 -16.57 2.57
C ALA A 194 -15.83 -17.18 2.90
N VAL A 195 -16.63 -17.36 1.86
CA VAL A 195 -18.01 -17.85 1.93
C VAL A 195 -18.13 -19.13 1.15
N ASP A 196 -18.59 -20.21 1.78
CA ASP A 196 -18.95 -21.45 1.09
C ASP A 196 -20.32 -21.28 0.42
N ILE A 197 -20.38 -21.46 -0.88
CA ILE A 197 -21.60 -21.31 -1.67
C ILE A 197 -22.05 -22.62 -2.32
N THR A 198 -21.40 -23.74 -1.99
CA THR A 198 -21.59 -25.04 -2.66
C THR A 198 -23.03 -25.46 -2.75
N ASP A 199 -23.80 -25.37 -1.65
CA ASP A 199 -25.17 -25.89 -1.58
C ASP A 199 -26.19 -24.98 -2.29
N ILE A 200 -25.84 -23.72 -2.56
CA ILE A 200 -26.72 -22.70 -3.15
C ILE A 200 -26.39 -22.46 -4.61
N ALA A 201 -25.14 -22.64 -4.99
CA ALA A 201 -24.65 -22.43 -6.35
C ALA A 201 -25.25 -23.47 -7.31
N ARG A 202 -25.48 -23.05 -8.55
CA ARG A 202 -26.05 -23.86 -9.64
C ARG A 202 -25.05 -23.91 -10.79
N PRO A 203 -24.11 -24.88 -10.79
CA PRO A 203 -23.19 -25.08 -11.91
C PRO A 203 -23.93 -25.36 -13.23
N GLY A 204 -23.52 -24.68 -14.30
CA GLY A 204 -24.16 -24.77 -15.61
C GLY A 204 -25.38 -23.86 -15.80
N GLU A 205 -25.78 -23.14 -14.75
CA GLU A 205 -26.87 -22.16 -14.79
C GLU A 205 -26.40 -20.78 -14.43
N THR A 206 -27.24 -19.78 -14.72
CA THR A 206 -26.98 -18.40 -14.25
C THR A 206 -27.25 -18.30 -12.75
N ASN A 207 -26.25 -17.82 -12.01
CA ASN A 207 -26.38 -17.44 -10.61
C ASN A 207 -26.37 -15.91 -10.48
N TRP A 208 -26.97 -15.39 -9.41
CA TRP A 208 -26.97 -13.99 -9.08
C TRP A 208 -26.25 -13.77 -7.76
N LEU A 209 -25.05 -13.18 -7.85
CA LEU A 209 -24.29 -12.72 -6.69
C LEU A 209 -24.67 -11.27 -6.40
N VAL A 210 -25.11 -11.01 -5.17
CA VAL A 210 -25.47 -9.67 -4.70
C VAL A 210 -24.77 -9.39 -3.37
N VAL A 211 -24.21 -8.21 -3.23
CA VAL A 211 -23.48 -7.81 -2.03
C VAL A 211 -23.98 -6.44 -1.59
N ARG A 212 -24.48 -6.34 -0.37
CA ARG A 212 -24.78 -5.09 0.31
C ARG A 212 -23.61 -4.73 1.22
N VAL A 213 -23.14 -3.51 1.14
CA VAL A 213 -22.05 -2.99 1.95
C VAL A 213 -22.54 -1.74 2.67
N ASP A 214 -22.46 -1.72 3.99
CA ASP A 214 -22.91 -0.60 4.83
C ASP A 214 -21.71 0.10 5.46
N ALA A 215 -21.38 1.29 4.95
CA ALA A 215 -20.29 2.14 5.41
C ALA A 215 -20.77 3.31 6.28
N SER A 216 -21.91 3.14 6.97
CA SER A 216 -22.45 4.19 7.87
C SER A 216 -21.64 4.38 9.15
N LEU A 217 -20.74 3.45 9.47
CA LEU A 217 -19.83 3.52 10.62
C LEU A 217 -18.39 3.57 10.14
N GLY A 218 -17.56 4.43 10.73
CA GLY A 218 -16.11 4.42 10.58
C GLY A 218 -15.41 3.53 11.61
N GLU A 219 -14.16 3.20 11.36
CA GLU A 219 -13.26 2.49 12.28
C GLU A 219 -11.97 3.25 12.57
N GLY A 220 -11.66 4.30 11.83
CA GLY A 220 -10.43 5.09 11.94
C GLY A 220 -10.67 6.59 11.91
N TRP A 221 -9.58 7.34 12.04
CA TRP A 221 -9.54 8.80 11.92
C TRP A 221 -8.89 9.26 10.60
N PHE A 222 -8.93 8.39 9.60
CA PHE A 222 -8.40 8.58 8.26
C PHE A 222 -9.44 8.12 7.23
N TYR A 223 -9.24 8.46 5.97
CA TYR A 223 -10.13 8.04 4.90
C TYR A 223 -10.09 6.52 4.71
N GLU A 224 -11.21 5.88 4.93
CA GLU A 224 -11.36 4.43 4.83
C GLU A 224 -11.94 3.98 3.49
N GLY A 225 -12.58 4.89 2.75
CA GLY A 225 -13.35 4.58 1.55
C GLY A 225 -14.65 3.86 1.85
N ALA A 226 -15.30 3.32 0.81
CA ALA A 226 -16.52 2.54 0.95
C ALA A 226 -16.70 1.59 -0.24
N GLY A 227 -17.06 0.32 0.01
CA GLY A 227 -17.40 -0.63 -1.04
C GLY A 227 -16.56 -1.88 -1.09
N LEU A 228 -16.66 -2.56 -2.24
CA LEU A 228 -15.77 -3.69 -2.60
C LEU A 228 -14.42 -3.12 -3.07
N TYR A 229 -13.69 -2.53 -2.15
CA TYR A 229 -12.46 -1.79 -2.44
C TYR A 229 -11.22 -2.68 -2.60
N ARG A 230 -11.38 -4.00 -2.44
CA ARG A 230 -10.38 -5.06 -2.68
C ARG A 230 -10.96 -6.13 -3.60
N HIS A 231 -10.12 -7.06 -4.04
CA HIS A 231 -10.56 -8.09 -4.97
C HIS A 231 -11.59 -9.06 -4.40
N VAL A 232 -12.40 -9.60 -5.31
CA VAL A 232 -13.37 -10.68 -5.07
C VAL A 232 -13.03 -11.83 -6.01
N TRP A 233 -13.07 -13.07 -5.48
CA TRP A 233 -12.69 -14.26 -6.22
C TRP A 233 -13.78 -15.34 -6.11
N LEU A 234 -13.96 -16.08 -7.20
CA LEU A 234 -14.71 -17.34 -7.22
C LEU A 234 -13.71 -18.50 -7.19
N THR A 235 -13.91 -19.44 -6.28
CA THR A 235 -13.04 -20.61 -6.12
C THR A 235 -13.79 -21.92 -6.32
N ALA A 236 -13.11 -22.94 -6.87
CA ALA A 236 -13.59 -24.31 -6.94
C ALA A 236 -12.47 -25.28 -6.57
N THR A 237 -12.77 -26.23 -5.69
CA THR A 237 -11.80 -27.20 -5.17
C THR A 237 -12.46 -28.59 -5.05
N ASP A 238 -11.62 -29.64 -5.08
CA ASP A 238 -12.09 -30.97 -4.66
C ASP A 238 -12.56 -30.92 -3.19
N PRO A 239 -13.55 -31.70 -2.77
CA PRO A 239 -13.94 -31.81 -1.36
C PRO A 239 -12.80 -32.21 -0.41
N LEU A 240 -11.80 -32.96 -0.87
CA LEU A 240 -10.54 -33.17 -0.13
C LEU A 240 -9.47 -32.21 -0.63
N GLN A 241 -9.20 -31.16 0.11
CA GLN A 241 -8.42 -30.02 -0.33
C GLN A 241 -7.44 -29.51 0.73
N ILE A 242 -6.47 -28.72 0.29
CA ILE A 242 -5.63 -27.89 1.18
C ILE A 242 -6.53 -26.80 1.77
N ALA A 243 -6.58 -26.70 3.09
CA ALA A 243 -7.38 -25.68 3.76
C ALA A 243 -6.95 -24.25 3.33
N PRO A 244 -7.82 -23.24 3.37
CA PRO A 244 -7.45 -21.86 3.12
C PRO A 244 -6.25 -21.45 3.99
N HIS A 245 -5.19 -20.90 3.37
CA HIS A 245 -3.90 -20.61 4.02
C HIS A 245 -3.30 -21.80 4.79
N GLY A 246 -3.60 -23.03 4.36
CA GLY A 246 -3.23 -24.27 5.05
C GLY A 246 -1.77 -24.67 4.89
N ALA A 247 -1.07 -24.19 3.86
CA ALA A 247 0.36 -24.41 3.72
C ALA A 247 1.14 -23.40 4.59
N PHE A 248 1.99 -23.91 5.48
CA PHE A 248 2.86 -23.11 6.33
C PHE A 248 4.28 -23.63 6.29
N ILE A 249 5.25 -22.73 6.00
CA ILE A 249 6.68 -23.05 5.96
C ILE A 249 7.49 -22.10 6.83
N GLN A 250 8.13 -22.65 7.85
CA GLN A 250 9.06 -21.93 8.72
C GLN A 250 10.49 -22.28 8.30
N SER A 251 11.15 -21.39 7.58
CA SER A 251 12.50 -21.62 7.06
C SER A 251 13.54 -20.80 7.82
N GLU A 252 14.70 -21.39 8.08
CA GLU A 252 15.84 -20.75 8.71
C GLU A 252 17.14 -21.06 7.95
N PRO A 253 18.06 -20.08 7.82
CA PRO A 253 19.39 -20.32 7.28
C PRO A 253 20.17 -21.31 8.14
N ARG A 254 20.92 -22.23 7.50
CA ARG A 254 21.85 -23.16 8.16
C ARG A 254 23.12 -23.31 7.33
N GLY A 255 24.16 -22.54 7.69
CA GLY A 255 25.36 -22.44 6.87
C GLY A 255 25.01 -21.92 5.47
N PRO A 256 25.45 -22.57 4.38
CA PRO A 256 25.09 -22.17 3.02
C PRO A 256 23.69 -22.60 2.59
N GLY A 257 23.03 -23.48 3.36
CA GLY A 257 21.71 -24.04 3.07
C GLY A 257 20.62 -23.53 4.02
N ALA A 258 19.54 -24.29 4.11
CA ALA A 258 18.43 -24.00 5.02
C ALA A 258 17.82 -25.28 5.61
N VAL A 259 17.11 -25.08 6.73
CA VAL A 259 16.16 -26.03 7.30
C VAL A 259 14.77 -25.39 7.28
N ALA A 260 13.74 -26.20 7.13
CA ALA A 260 12.37 -25.71 7.24
C ALA A 260 11.46 -26.77 7.87
N ARG A 261 10.54 -26.33 8.73
CA ARG A 261 9.36 -27.09 9.12
C ARG A 261 8.21 -26.70 8.21
N VAL A 262 7.58 -27.68 7.61
CA VAL A 262 6.40 -27.51 6.74
C VAL A 262 5.20 -28.16 7.42
N GLU A 263 4.10 -27.44 7.51
CA GLU A 263 2.81 -27.92 7.96
C GLU A 263 1.80 -27.68 6.83
N ILE A 264 1.01 -28.69 6.47
CA ILE A 264 -0.04 -28.60 5.47
C ILE A 264 -1.34 -29.06 6.11
N ALA A 265 -2.26 -28.13 6.32
CA ALA A 265 -3.60 -28.41 6.79
C ALA A 265 -4.48 -28.85 5.61
N ILE A 266 -5.13 -29.99 5.77
CA ILE A 266 -6.02 -30.60 4.78
C ILE A 266 -7.42 -30.67 5.38
N ARG A 267 -8.41 -30.44 4.54
CA ARG A 267 -9.84 -30.50 4.89
C ARG A 267 -10.55 -31.50 4.01
N ASN A 268 -11.33 -32.39 4.60
CA ASN A 268 -12.26 -33.29 3.89
C ASN A 268 -13.69 -32.81 4.12
N GLN A 269 -14.34 -32.26 3.09
CA GLN A 269 -15.75 -31.84 3.09
C GLN A 269 -16.62 -32.78 2.27
N ALA A 270 -16.18 -34.02 2.05
CA ALA A 270 -17.02 -35.09 1.54
C ALA A 270 -17.71 -35.84 2.69
N ASP A 271 -18.81 -36.55 2.40
CA ASP A 271 -19.55 -37.33 3.39
C ASP A 271 -18.80 -38.59 3.84
N ALA A 272 -17.88 -39.07 3.03
CA ALA A 272 -17.13 -40.30 3.28
C ALA A 272 -15.66 -40.02 3.61
N ALA A 273 -15.04 -40.98 4.29
CA ALA A 273 -13.58 -40.98 4.49
C ALA A 273 -12.85 -41.01 3.14
N ARG A 274 -11.80 -40.21 3.02
CA ARG A 274 -10.97 -40.15 1.82
C ARG A 274 -9.48 -40.26 2.16
N SER A 275 -8.77 -40.99 1.30
CA SER A 275 -7.32 -41.14 1.39
C SER A 275 -6.64 -40.38 0.26
N ALA A 276 -5.53 -39.71 0.55
CA ALA A 276 -4.71 -38.99 -0.43
C ALA A 276 -3.22 -39.12 -0.12
N LEU A 277 -2.40 -38.88 -1.13
CA LEU A 277 -0.98 -38.59 -0.97
C LEU A 277 -0.80 -37.07 -0.96
N VAL A 278 -0.32 -36.52 0.14
CA VAL A 278 0.02 -35.11 0.25
C VAL A 278 1.49 -34.93 -0.08
N ARG A 279 1.78 -34.13 -1.10
CA ARG A 279 3.14 -33.84 -1.57
C ARG A 279 3.48 -32.37 -1.32
N ALA A 280 4.71 -32.09 -0.92
CA ALA A 280 5.27 -30.76 -0.86
C ALA A 280 6.64 -30.72 -1.53
N ILE A 281 6.84 -29.73 -2.40
CA ILE A 281 8.05 -29.52 -3.18
C ILE A 281 8.55 -28.10 -2.94
N VAL A 282 9.77 -27.98 -2.42
CA VAL A 282 10.48 -26.70 -2.30
C VAL A 282 11.32 -26.47 -3.52
N SER A 283 11.12 -25.33 -4.19
CA SER A 283 11.88 -24.89 -5.35
C SER A 283 12.62 -23.59 -5.06
N ALA A 284 13.86 -23.50 -5.58
CA ALA A 284 14.67 -22.28 -5.55
C ALA A 284 14.07 -21.19 -6.46
N PRO A 285 14.54 -19.92 -6.37
CA PRO A 285 14.06 -18.82 -7.22
C PRO A 285 14.18 -19.10 -8.76
N ASN A 286 15.11 -19.95 -9.16
CA ASN A 286 15.29 -20.37 -10.55
C ASN A 286 14.44 -21.59 -10.97
N GLY A 287 13.57 -22.07 -10.08
CA GLY A 287 12.68 -23.21 -10.31
C GLY A 287 13.31 -24.60 -10.03
N LEU A 288 14.58 -24.67 -9.64
CA LEU A 288 15.24 -25.94 -9.28
C LEU A 288 14.64 -26.52 -8.00
N GLU A 289 14.24 -27.77 -8.04
CA GLU A 289 13.79 -28.49 -6.85
C GLU A 289 14.94 -28.67 -5.85
N MET A 290 14.68 -28.30 -4.58
CA MET A 290 15.64 -28.30 -3.49
C MET A 290 15.38 -29.41 -2.48
N ALA A 291 14.10 -29.64 -2.19
CA ALA A 291 13.65 -30.65 -1.24
C ALA A 291 12.20 -31.04 -1.52
N ARG A 292 11.83 -32.25 -1.12
CA ARG A 292 10.43 -32.70 -1.14
C ARG A 292 10.11 -33.65 -0.02
N PHE A 293 8.84 -33.78 0.28
CA PHE A 293 8.30 -34.92 1.00
C PHE A 293 6.96 -35.35 0.42
N GLU A 294 6.59 -36.59 0.74
CA GLU A 294 5.30 -37.19 0.42
C GLU A 294 4.80 -37.95 1.63
N LYS A 295 3.54 -37.75 2.00
CA LYS A 295 2.93 -38.44 3.14
C LYS A 295 1.49 -38.86 2.80
N PRO A 296 1.11 -40.13 3.06
CA PRO A 296 -0.29 -40.55 2.96
C PRO A 296 -1.07 -39.93 4.13
N LEU A 297 -2.32 -39.57 3.84
CA LEU A 297 -3.29 -39.07 4.81
C LEU A 297 -4.66 -39.67 4.52
N THR A 298 -5.37 -40.12 5.55
CA THR A 298 -6.76 -40.49 5.48
C THR A 298 -7.55 -39.63 6.45
N LEU A 299 -8.61 -39.00 5.98
CA LEU A 299 -9.49 -38.17 6.78
C LEU A 299 -10.93 -38.69 6.67
N GLU A 300 -11.62 -38.79 7.80
CA GLU A 300 -13.05 -39.03 7.87
C GLU A 300 -13.82 -37.91 7.14
N GLY A 301 -15.06 -38.17 6.77
CA GLY A 301 -15.94 -37.14 6.20
C GLY A 301 -16.10 -35.97 7.18
N TRP A 302 -16.16 -34.75 6.65
CA TRP A 302 -16.31 -33.48 7.41
C TRP A 302 -15.28 -33.30 8.53
N SER A 303 -14.04 -33.64 8.24
CA SER A 303 -12.94 -33.50 9.21
C SER A 303 -11.74 -32.76 8.65
N ASP A 304 -10.98 -32.16 9.54
CA ASP A 304 -9.71 -31.48 9.25
C ASP A 304 -8.54 -32.33 9.76
N GLY A 305 -7.41 -32.31 9.08
CA GLY A 305 -6.17 -32.93 9.51
C GLY A 305 -4.96 -32.19 8.99
N LYS A 306 -3.77 -32.69 9.33
CA LYS A 306 -2.54 -32.08 8.84
C LYS A 306 -1.45 -33.09 8.60
N VAL A 307 -0.52 -32.78 7.74
CA VAL A 307 0.78 -33.42 7.59
C VAL A 307 1.90 -32.44 7.91
N GLU A 308 2.97 -32.93 8.52
CA GLU A 308 4.13 -32.15 8.90
C GLU A 308 5.40 -32.84 8.44
N ALA A 309 6.41 -32.06 8.06
CA ALA A 309 7.75 -32.56 7.77
C ALA A 309 8.83 -31.51 8.05
N ASP A 310 10.00 -31.99 8.45
CA ASP A 310 11.22 -31.20 8.49
C ASP A 310 12.02 -31.45 7.23
N LEU A 311 12.38 -30.37 6.52
CA LEU A 311 13.12 -30.39 5.28
C LEU A 311 14.50 -29.75 5.46
N ARG A 312 15.46 -30.19 4.64
CA ARG A 312 16.81 -29.60 4.56
C ARG A 312 17.27 -29.54 3.12
N TRP A 313 18.00 -28.48 2.79
CA TRP A 313 18.69 -28.35 1.50
C TRP A 313 20.02 -27.64 1.64
N ALA A 314 20.96 -27.96 0.76
CA ALA A 314 22.37 -27.63 0.95
C ALA A 314 22.73 -26.17 0.58
N VAL A 315 21.95 -25.53 -0.31
CA VAL A 315 22.19 -24.17 -0.78
C VAL A 315 20.88 -23.40 -0.77
N ALA A 316 20.84 -22.26 -0.08
CA ALA A 316 19.65 -21.41 0.00
C ALA A 316 20.02 -19.94 -0.26
N PRO A 317 19.67 -19.37 -1.42
CA PRO A 317 19.70 -17.91 -1.59
C PRO A 317 18.86 -17.23 -0.53
N LEU A 318 19.47 -16.31 0.22
CA LEU A 318 18.77 -15.60 1.28
C LEU A 318 17.91 -14.47 0.70
N TRP A 319 16.76 -14.22 1.35
CA TRP A 319 15.94 -13.05 1.09
C TRP A 319 16.44 -11.84 1.89
N SER A 320 16.50 -10.67 1.24
CA SER A 320 16.78 -9.38 1.88
C SER A 320 16.15 -8.23 1.07
N PRO A 321 16.01 -7.01 1.64
CA PRO A 321 15.55 -5.83 0.89
C PRO A 321 16.42 -5.46 -0.32
N ALA A 322 17.70 -5.79 -0.28
CA ALA A 322 18.64 -5.54 -1.38
C ALA A 322 18.59 -6.64 -2.46
N ASP A 323 18.26 -7.88 -2.08
CA ASP A 323 18.20 -9.05 -2.98
C ASP A 323 17.01 -9.95 -2.54
N PRO A 324 15.79 -9.64 -2.99
CA PRO A 324 14.57 -10.31 -2.53
C PRO A 324 14.32 -11.67 -3.21
N ARG A 325 15.10 -12.68 -2.83
CA ARG A 325 15.07 -14.02 -3.40
C ARG A 325 13.89 -14.84 -2.86
N LEU A 326 12.86 -15.02 -3.68
CA LEU A 326 11.68 -15.82 -3.32
C LEU A 326 11.83 -17.26 -3.77
N HIS A 327 11.66 -18.18 -2.83
CA HIS A 327 11.49 -19.61 -3.04
C HIS A 327 9.99 -19.91 -3.21
N ARG A 328 9.68 -21.12 -3.66
CA ARG A 328 8.30 -21.60 -3.82
C ARG A 328 8.11 -22.93 -3.10
N LEU A 329 7.04 -23.05 -2.34
CA LEU A 329 6.49 -24.29 -1.82
C LEU A 329 5.29 -24.66 -2.68
N THR A 330 5.40 -25.73 -3.49
CA THR A 330 4.27 -26.32 -4.20
C THR A 330 3.71 -27.44 -3.37
N THR A 331 2.43 -27.33 -2.99
CA THR A 331 1.70 -28.35 -2.22
C THR A 331 0.65 -29.00 -3.10
N GLU A 332 0.57 -30.31 -3.10
CA GLU A 332 -0.39 -31.09 -3.90
C GLU A 332 -1.12 -32.10 -3.03
N VAL A 333 -2.39 -32.31 -3.34
CA VAL A 333 -3.22 -33.42 -2.84
C VAL A 333 -3.54 -34.33 -4.01
N GLU A 334 -3.02 -35.55 -3.98
CA GLU A 334 -3.18 -36.55 -5.04
C GLU A 334 -4.08 -37.69 -4.55
N ILE A 335 -5.11 -38.03 -5.34
CA ILE A 335 -6.03 -39.13 -5.12
C ILE A 335 -5.99 -40.04 -6.33
N ASP A 336 -5.70 -41.32 -6.15
CA ASP A 336 -5.64 -42.33 -7.20
C ASP A 336 -4.72 -41.94 -8.37
N GLY A 337 -3.57 -41.30 -8.07
CA GLY A 337 -2.59 -40.85 -9.06
C GLY A 337 -2.96 -39.56 -9.81
N VAL A 338 -4.04 -38.86 -9.39
CA VAL A 338 -4.50 -37.61 -9.98
C VAL A 338 -4.39 -36.47 -8.96
N VAL A 339 -3.70 -35.41 -9.32
CA VAL A 339 -3.63 -34.18 -8.49
C VAL A 339 -5.00 -33.51 -8.49
N LYS A 340 -5.66 -33.47 -7.32
CA LYS A 340 -6.98 -32.88 -7.11
C LYS A 340 -6.92 -31.46 -6.60
N ASP A 341 -5.87 -31.11 -5.86
CA ASP A 341 -5.66 -29.76 -5.37
C ASP A 341 -4.18 -29.41 -5.42
N ARG A 342 -3.87 -28.17 -5.76
CA ARG A 342 -2.52 -27.61 -5.83
C ARG A 342 -2.49 -26.17 -5.37
N VAL A 343 -1.57 -25.86 -4.46
CA VAL A 343 -1.32 -24.51 -3.97
C VAL A 343 0.17 -24.18 -4.08
N GLU A 344 0.47 -23.02 -4.62
CA GLU A 344 1.81 -22.47 -4.66
C GLU A 344 1.94 -21.35 -3.61
N THR A 345 2.93 -21.46 -2.75
CA THR A 345 3.20 -20.49 -1.69
C THR A 345 4.61 -19.94 -1.86
N ALA A 346 4.72 -18.62 -2.09
CA ALA A 346 6.00 -17.93 -2.11
C ALA A 346 6.50 -17.77 -0.66
N PHE A 347 7.80 -17.93 -0.45
CA PHE A 347 8.45 -17.70 0.82
C PHE A 347 9.92 -17.29 0.61
N GLY A 348 10.56 -16.75 1.66
CA GLY A 348 12.00 -16.43 1.62
C GLY A 348 12.74 -17.03 2.78
N VAL A 349 13.96 -17.51 2.51
CA VAL A 349 14.87 -17.99 3.57
C VAL A 349 15.60 -16.79 4.16
N ARG A 350 15.38 -16.52 5.42
CA ARG A 350 16.03 -15.43 6.16
C ARG A 350 15.98 -15.64 7.66
N SER A 351 16.83 -14.95 8.41
CA SER A 351 16.66 -14.73 9.85
C SER A 351 16.37 -13.26 10.12
N ALA A 352 15.40 -12.96 11.00
CA ALA A 352 15.06 -11.61 11.42
C ALA A 352 14.97 -11.60 12.96
N VAL A 353 15.84 -10.83 13.61
CA VAL A 353 15.96 -10.83 15.07
C VAL A 353 15.96 -9.39 15.57
N PHE A 354 15.14 -9.10 16.57
CA PHE A 354 15.21 -7.87 17.34
C PHE A 354 16.04 -8.12 18.59
N ASP A 355 17.18 -7.44 18.69
CA ASP A 355 18.15 -7.56 19.79
C ASP A 355 18.15 -6.25 20.59
N ALA A 356 17.97 -6.36 21.90
CA ALA A 356 17.84 -5.20 22.77
C ALA A 356 19.08 -4.30 22.81
N ARG A 357 20.26 -4.79 22.40
CA ARG A 357 21.52 -4.03 22.41
C ARG A 357 21.99 -3.61 21.03
N ARG A 358 21.67 -4.38 19.98
CA ARG A 358 22.13 -4.18 18.61
C ARG A 358 21.03 -3.71 17.67
N GLY A 359 19.78 -3.61 18.13
CA GLY A 359 18.62 -3.25 17.32
C GLY A 359 18.14 -4.40 16.45
N PHE A 360 17.79 -4.15 15.20
CA PHE A 360 17.31 -5.19 14.28
C PHE A 360 18.46 -5.82 13.49
N LEU A 361 18.42 -7.14 13.38
CA LEU A 361 19.39 -7.96 12.65
C LEU A 361 18.67 -8.75 11.56
N LEU A 362 19.14 -8.64 10.33
CA LEU A 362 18.68 -9.43 9.19
C LEU A 362 19.83 -10.33 8.73
N ASN A 363 19.59 -11.64 8.67
CA ASN A 363 20.61 -12.64 8.29
C ASN A 363 21.91 -12.55 9.13
N GLY A 364 21.77 -12.16 10.40
CA GLY A 364 22.87 -12.00 11.36
C GLY A 364 23.55 -10.63 11.35
N GLU A 365 23.30 -9.79 10.34
CA GLU A 365 23.89 -8.47 10.20
C GLU A 365 22.96 -7.36 10.70
N PRO A 366 23.50 -6.32 11.39
CA PRO A 366 22.72 -5.18 11.84
C PRO A 366 22.11 -4.42 10.64
N LEU A 367 20.82 -4.12 10.69
CA LEU A 367 20.11 -3.35 9.70
C LEU A 367 19.17 -2.36 10.42
N LYS A 368 19.34 -1.06 10.17
CA LYS A 368 18.36 -0.07 10.65
C LYS A 368 17.06 -0.18 9.85
N LEU A 369 15.94 -0.18 10.54
CA LEU A 369 14.63 -0.03 9.91
C LEU A 369 14.47 1.43 9.50
N LEU A 370 14.46 1.67 8.20
CA LEU A 370 14.26 2.94 7.53
C LEU A 370 12.85 2.91 6.95
N GLY A 371 11.86 3.16 7.78
CA GLY A 371 10.49 2.82 7.48
C GLY A 371 9.58 4.02 7.26
N ALA A 372 8.41 3.75 6.67
CA ALA A 372 7.30 4.69 6.61
C ALA A 372 5.98 3.98 6.96
N CYS A 373 5.13 4.71 7.69
CA CYS A 373 3.71 4.40 7.84
C CYS A 373 2.96 4.88 6.59
N CYS A 374 1.96 4.15 6.14
CA CYS A 374 1.12 4.59 5.02
C CYS A 374 -0.30 4.08 5.18
N HIS A 375 -1.27 4.98 4.96
CA HIS A 375 -2.67 4.61 4.78
C HIS A 375 -2.94 4.05 3.38
N GLN A 376 -4.12 3.44 3.21
CA GLN A 376 -4.49 2.68 2.01
C GLN A 376 -5.29 3.51 1.00
N ASP A 377 -5.00 4.80 0.88
CA ASP A 377 -5.61 5.65 -0.15
C ASP A 377 -4.56 6.27 -1.08
N HIS A 378 -5.01 6.71 -2.24
CA HIS A 378 -4.22 7.48 -3.19
C HIS A 378 -5.12 8.48 -3.92
N ALA A 379 -4.55 9.66 -4.23
CA ALA A 379 -5.29 10.70 -4.94
C ALA A 379 -5.91 10.18 -6.26
N GLY A 380 -7.16 10.51 -6.49
CA GLY A 380 -7.91 10.14 -7.68
C GLY A 380 -8.59 8.78 -7.64
N VAL A 381 -8.11 7.82 -6.83
CA VAL A 381 -8.67 6.45 -6.78
C VAL A 381 -9.20 6.04 -5.40
N GLY A 382 -8.93 6.83 -4.36
CA GLY A 382 -9.35 6.51 -2.99
C GLY A 382 -8.70 5.24 -2.48
N ALA A 383 -9.47 4.41 -1.78
CA ALA A 383 -9.02 3.14 -1.20
C ALA A 383 -8.98 1.99 -2.22
N ALA A 384 -9.64 2.12 -3.37
CA ALA A 384 -9.63 1.11 -4.44
C ALA A 384 -8.36 1.22 -5.31
N ILE A 385 -7.21 0.95 -4.71
CA ILE A 385 -5.90 1.12 -5.36
C ILE A 385 -5.63 -0.05 -6.32
N PRO A 386 -5.39 0.21 -7.62
CA PRO A 386 -4.98 -0.83 -8.58
C PRO A 386 -3.66 -1.52 -8.19
N ASP A 387 -3.51 -2.81 -8.55
CA ASP A 387 -2.34 -3.62 -8.18
C ASP A 387 -1.01 -2.97 -8.59
N ALA A 388 -0.93 -2.46 -9.82
CA ALA A 388 0.27 -1.79 -10.32
C ALA A 388 0.59 -0.47 -9.59
N LEU A 389 -0.42 0.21 -9.03
CA LEU A 389 -0.21 1.38 -8.20
C LEU A 389 0.32 1.00 -6.80
N GLN A 390 -0.04 -0.18 -6.28
CA GLN A 390 0.59 -0.72 -5.06
C GLN A 390 2.10 -0.92 -5.27
N ASP A 391 2.50 -1.54 -6.37
CA ASP A 391 3.90 -1.69 -6.76
C ASP A 391 4.62 -0.33 -6.83
N TRP A 392 4.02 0.62 -7.55
CA TRP A 392 4.58 1.96 -7.71
C TRP A 392 4.76 2.68 -6.37
N ARG A 393 3.80 2.58 -5.45
CA ARG A 393 3.92 3.18 -4.11
C ARG A 393 5.11 2.62 -3.32
N ILE A 394 5.33 1.31 -3.36
CA ILE A 394 6.51 0.67 -2.75
C ILE A 394 7.80 1.14 -3.42
N GLU A 395 7.82 1.28 -4.75
CA GLU A 395 8.97 1.80 -5.49
C GLU A 395 9.31 3.25 -5.09
N GLN A 396 8.30 4.12 -4.90
CA GLN A 396 8.52 5.49 -4.43
C GLN A 396 9.14 5.52 -3.01
N LEU A 397 8.67 4.68 -2.09
CA LEU A 397 9.28 4.55 -0.76
C LEU A 397 10.73 4.06 -0.85
N LYS A 398 11.01 3.06 -1.69
CA LYS A 398 12.39 2.60 -1.94
C LYS A 398 13.26 3.68 -2.58
N ALA A 399 12.70 4.51 -3.47
CA ALA A 399 13.40 5.66 -4.05
C ALA A 399 13.78 6.71 -3.00
N MET A 400 12.97 6.90 -1.96
CA MET A 400 13.30 7.71 -0.79
C MET A 400 14.43 7.10 0.06
N GLY A 401 14.55 5.77 0.06
CA GLY A 401 15.54 5.03 0.85
C GLY A 401 14.92 4.13 1.89
N CYS A 402 13.59 3.97 1.90
CA CYS A 402 12.93 3.02 2.79
C CYS A 402 13.35 1.57 2.50
N ASN A 403 13.51 0.82 3.57
CA ASN A 403 13.64 -0.64 3.56
C ASN A 403 12.53 -1.33 4.37
N ALA A 404 11.64 -0.54 4.98
CA ALA A 404 10.56 -1.03 5.83
C ALA A 404 9.25 -0.24 5.63
N TYR A 405 8.12 -0.92 5.82
CA TYR A 405 6.75 -0.43 5.70
C TYR A 405 5.97 -0.82 6.95
N ARG A 406 5.20 0.08 7.51
CA ARG A 406 4.20 -0.26 8.54
C ARG A 406 2.80 -0.10 7.96
N ALA A 407 2.02 -1.18 8.03
CA ALA A 407 0.64 -1.21 7.57
C ALA A 407 -0.26 -0.51 8.60
N SER A 408 -0.34 0.80 8.53
CA SER A 408 -1.12 1.61 9.47
C SER A 408 -2.55 1.79 8.97
N HIS A 409 -3.56 1.49 9.75
CA HIS A 409 -3.56 0.69 10.98
C HIS A 409 -4.49 -0.50 10.77
N ASN A 410 -4.18 -1.34 9.80
CA ASN A 410 -5.02 -2.46 9.37
C ASN A 410 -4.23 -3.46 8.51
N PRO A 411 -4.76 -4.67 8.31
CA PRO A 411 -4.18 -5.62 7.35
C PRO A 411 -4.08 -5.01 5.94
N ALA A 412 -2.87 -4.96 5.38
CA ALA A 412 -2.65 -4.54 4.00
C ALA A 412 -3.27 -5.51 2.99
N THR A 413 -3.45 -5.06 1.74
CA THR A 413 -3.93 -5.92 0.65
C THR A 413 -2.91 -7.00 0.32
N PRO A 414 -3.34 -8.18 -0.18
CA PRO A 414 -2.41 -9.22 -0.63
C PRO A 414 -1.42 -8.71 -1.68
N GLU A 415 -1.84 -7.84 -2.60
CA GLU A 415 -1.05 -7.29 -3.70
C GLU A 415 0.06 -6.36 -3.18
N LEU A 416 -0.22 -5.52 -2.17
CA LEU A 416 0.81 -4.72 -1.52
C LEU A 416 1.84 -5.59 -0.81
N MET A 417 1.38 -6.65 -0.15
CA MET A 417 2.27 -7.60 0.50
C MET A 417 3.14 -8.37 -0.50
N ASP A 418 2.58 -8.73 -1.67
CA ASP A 418 3.32 -9.34 -2.79
C ASP A 418 4.37 -8.36 -3.34
N ALA A 419 4.04 -7.06 -3.45
CA ALA A 419 5.00 -6.04 -3.82
C ALA A 419 6.14 -5.93 -2.79
N CYS A 420 5.83 -5.96 -1.49
CA CYS A 420 6.84 -5.94 -0.43
C CYS A 420 7.78 -7.16 -0.49
N ASP A 421 7.23 -8.36 -0.70
CA ASP A 421 8.02 -9.58 -0.82
C ASP A 421 8.94 -9.56 -2.04
N ARG A 422 8.43 -9.11 -3.18
CA ARG A 422 9.10 -9.13 -4.49
C ARG A 422 10.09 -7.98 -4.67
N LEU A 423 9.73 -6.78 -4.20
CA LEU A 423 10.59 -5.59 -4.30
C LEU A 423 11.55 -5.45 -3.13
N GLY A 424 11.41 -6.25 -2.08
CA GLY A 424 12.27 -6.22 -0.91
C GLY A 424 11.95 -5.03 0.03
N MET A 425 10.84 -5.13 0.74
CA MET A 425 10.41 -4.18 1.77
C MET A 425 10.02 -4.97 3.03
N LEU A 426 10.66 -4.71 4.16
CA LEU A 426 10.30 -5.30 5.45
C LEU A 426 8.95 -4.75 5.91
N VAL A 427 8.13 -5.56 6.60
CA VAL A 427 6.78 -5.15 7.00
C VAL A 427 6.53 -5.42 8.47
N ILE A 428 5.98 -4.41 9.17
CA ILE A 428 5.21 -4.61 10.40
C ILE A 428 3.75 -4.75 9.99
N ALA A 429 3.21 -5.94 10.10
CA ALA A 429 1.81 -6.23 9.78
C ALA A 429 0.94 -6.00 11.01
N GLU A 430 -0.08 -5.15 10.85
CA GLU A 430 -0.89 -4.67 11.97
C GLU A 430 -2.35 -5.10 11.85
N THR A 431 -2.95 -5.52 12.97
CA THR A 431 -4.39 -5.73 13.07
C THR A 431 -5.11 -4.41 13.35
N ARG A 432 -6.40 -4.30 12.97
CA ARG A 432 -7.13 -3.03 13.17
C ARG A 432 -7.42 -2.73 14.63
N ARG A 433 -7.81 -3.73 15.42
CA ARG A 433 -8.29 -3.55 16.78
C ARG A 433 -7.45 -4.30 17.80
N MET A 434 -7.13 -3.66 18.90
CA MET A 434 -6.56 -4.30 20.09
C MET A 434 -7.71 -4.76 21.01
N SER A 435 -8.23 -5.94 20.75
CA SER A 435 -9.29 -6.53 21.54
C SER A 435 -9.18 -8.06 21.62
N SER A 436 -9.78 -8.64 22.66
CA SER A 436 -9.84 -10.09 22.87
C SER A 436 -11.24 -10.69 22.67
N ASP A 437 -12.18 -9.93 22.08
CA ASP A 437 -13.44 -10.47 21.60
C ASP A 437 -13.25 -11.44 20.45
N GLU A 438 -14.26 -12.26 20.15
CA GLU A 438 -14.18 -13.34 19.17
C GLU A 438 -13.88 -12.82 17.76
N ASP A 439 -14.52 -11.73 17.32
CA ASP A 439 -14.35 -11.17 15.98
C ASP A 439 -12.96 -10.58 15.80
N SER A 440 -12.46 -9.84 16.78
CA SER A 440 -11.10 -9.28 16.76
C SER A 440 -10.03 -10.36 16.78
N LEU A 441 -10.22 -11.43 17.56
CA LEU A 441 -9.30 -12.58 17.54
C LEU A 441 -9.37 -13.36 16.23
N LYS A 442 -10.55 -13.51 15.61
CA LYS A 442 -10.72 -14.11 14.28
C LYS A 442 -10.01 -13.29 13.22
N ALA A 443 -10.16 -11.96 13.26
CA ALA A 443 -9.47 -11.03 12.35
C ALA A 443 -7.94 -11.13 12.48
N LEU A 444 -7.41 -11.13 13.70
CA LEU A 444 -5.98 -11.32 13.97
C LEU A 444 -5.49 -12.69 13.47
N ALA A 445 -6.25 -13.75 13.72
CA ALA A 445 -5.89 -15.09 13.27
C ALA A 445 -5.86 -15.18 11.73
N THR A 446 -6.79 -14.52 11.05
CA THR A 446 -6.85 -14.45 9.59
C THR A 446 -5.64 -13.70 9.03
N LEU A 447 -5.29 -12.54 9.58
CA LEU A 447 -4.08 -11.79 9.22
C LEU A 447 -2.83 -12.67 9.33
N VAL A 448 -2.63 -13.31 10.49
CA VAL A 448 -1.44 -14.15 10.73
C VAL A 448 -1.39 -15.35 9.77
N ARG A 449 -2.48 -16.08 9.59
CA ARG A 449 -2.52 -17.23 8.67
C ARG A 449 -2.24 -16.84 7.23
N ARG A 450 -2.82 -15.72 6.76
CA ARG A 450 -2.61 -15.21 5.40
C ARG A 450 -1.15 -14.86 5.14
N ASP A 451 -0.50 -14.19 6.09
CA ASP A 451 0.80 -13.53 5.84
C ASP A 451 2.01 -14.22 6.50
N ARG A 452 1.83 -15.31 7.28
CA ARG A 452 2.92 -15.99 8.00
C ARG A 452 4.00 -16.62 7.12
N ASN A 453 3.74 -16.82 5.83
CA ASN A 453 4.74 -17.32 4.87
C ASN A 453 5.57 -16.19 4.23
N ARG A 454 5.15 -14.93 4.38
CA ARG A 454 5.77 -13.78 3.72
C ARG A 454 7.12 -13.43 4.35
N PRO A 455 8.22 -13.40 3.58
CA PRO A 455 9.53 -13.05 4.13
C PRO A 455 9.61 -11.58 4.53
N SER A 456 8.82 -10.71 3.94
CA SER A 456 8.75 -9.28 4.28
C SER A 456 8.27 -9.05 5.71
N VAL A 457 7.32 -9.85 6.24
CA VAL A 457 6.78 -9.66 7.59
C VAL A 457 7.82 -10.01 8.64
N ILE A 458 8.19 -9.05 9.50
CA ILE A 458 9.22 -9.20 10.55
C ILE A 458 8.66 -9.13 11.97
N ALA A 459 7.47 -8.57 12.15
CA ALA A 459 6.75 -8.57 13.43
C ALA A 459 5.25 -8.41 13.21
N TRP A 460 4.46 -8.87 14.19
CA TRP A 460 3.02 -8.70 14.25
C TRP A 460 2.66 -7.58 15.22
N SER A 461 1.99 -6.53 14.75
CA SER A 461 1.48 -5.46 15.60
C SER A 461 0.04 -5.74 16.01
N ILE A 462 -0.21 -5.72 17.32
CA ILE A 462 -1.52 -6.06 17.91
C ILE A 462 -2.37 -4.85 18.28
N GLY A 463 -1.91 -3.63 17.98
CA GLY A 463 -2.68 -2.41 18.21
C GLY A 463 -1.86 -1.14 18.07
N ASN A 464 -2.57 -0.02 17.94
CA ASN A 464 -2.04 1.33 17.82
C ASN A 464 -2.76 2.29 18.75
N GLU A 465 -2.01 2.89 19.69
CA GLU A 465 -2.47 4.02 20.54
C GLU A 465 -3.81 3.80 21.25
N GLU A 466 -4.01 2.61 21.77
CA GLU A 466 -5.24 2.27 22.51
C GLU A 466 -5.23 2.95 23.90
N GLN A 467 -5.33 4.26 23.90
CA GLN A 467 -5.11 5.14 25.05
C GLN A 467 -5.93 4.74 26.27
N ALA A 468 -7.17 4.26 26.06
CA ALA A 468 -8.05 3.83 27.15
C ALA A 468 -7.51 2.62 27.94
N ILE A 469 -6.68 1.76 27.31
CA ILE A 469 -6.25 0.49 27.93
C ILE A 469 -4.75 0.24 27.89
N GLN A 470 -3.99 0.87 27.00
CA GLN A 470 -2.59 0.53 26.72
C GLN A 470 -1.67 0.59 27.96
N GLY A 471 -1.94 1.47 28.93
CA GLY A 471 -1.20 1.61 30.20
C GLY A 471 -1.71 0.72 31.33
N SER A 472 -2.85 0.06 31.16
CA SER A 472 -3.59 -0.63 32.22
C SER A 472 -3.33 -2.15 32.29
N ASP A 473 -3.74 -2.77 33.40
CA ASP A 473 -3.74 -4.22 33.54
C ASP A 473 -4.74 -4.91 32.59
N VAL A 474 -5.83 -4.21 32.23
CA VAL A 474 -6.79 -4.67 31.21
C VAL A 474 -6.10 -4.79 29.87
N GLY A 475 -5.40 -3.74 29.41
CA GLY A 475 -4.63 -3.79 28.17
C GLY A 475 -3.55 -4.87 28.18
N ALA A 476 -2.85 -5.05 29.32
CA ALA A 476 -1.92 -6.16 29.49
C ALA A 476 -2.59 -7.54 29.36
N ALA A 477 -3.82 -7.70 29.85
CA ALA A 477 -4.57 -8.96 29.75
C ALA A 477 -5.00 -9.23 28.30
N VAL A 478 -5.54 -8.22 27.62
CA VAL A 478 -5.89 -8.27 26.19
C VAL A 478 -4.66 -8.63 25.34
N ALA A 479 -3.55 -7.90 25.53
CA ALA A 479 -2.30 -8.15 24.81
C ALA A 479 -1.78 -9.57 25.00
N ARG A 480 -1.85 -10.12 26.24
CA ARG A 480 -1.47 -11.52 26.51
C ARG A 480 -2.33 -12.52 25.74
N THR A 481 -3.63 -12.26 25.60
CA THR A 481 -4.54 -13.13 24.85
C THR A 481 -4.24 -13.08 23.35
N MET A 482 -4.07 -11.88 22.79
CA MET A 482 -3.69 -11.68 21.39
C MET A 482 -2.32 -12.30 21.09
N LYS A 483 -1.31 -12.04 21.91
CA LYS A 483 0.03 -12.64 21.76
C LYS A 483 0.00 -14.16 21.80
N ARG A 484 -0.78 -14.77 22.69
CA ARG A 484 -0.94 -16.24 22.70
C ARG A 484 -1.57 -16.75 21.40
N MET A 485 -2.51 -16.03 20.81
CA MET A 485 -3.09 -16.38 19.51
C MET A 485 -2.04 -16.32 18.42
N VAL A 486 -1.29 -15.23 18.33
CA VAL A 486 -0.20 -15.06 17.36
C VAL A 486 0.83 -16.19 17.50
N ASN A 487 1.38 -16.42 18.71
CA ASN A 487 2.41 -17.44 18.94
C ASN A 487 1.94 -18.88 18.64
N ARG A 488 0.63 -19.14 18.72
CA ARG A 488 0.07 -20.44 18.32
C ARG A 488 0.08 -20.63 16.81
N LEU A 489 -0.10 -19.55 16.06
CA LEU A 489 -0.21 -19.57 14.59
C LEU A 489 1.12 -19.34 13.89
N ASP A 490 1.98 -18.54 14.51
CA ASP A 490 3.32 -18.21 14.02
C ASP A 490 4.28 -17.93 15.21
N PRO A 491 4.97 -18.94 15.72
CA PRO A 491 5.94 -18.76 16.80
C PRO A 491 7.27 -18.16 16.34
N SER A 492 7.44 -17.89 15.04
CA SER A 492 8.72 -17.47 14.47
C SER A 492 8.94 -15.96 14.49
N ARG A 493 7.87 -15.17 14.69
CA ARG A 493 7.94 -13.71 14.68
C ARG A 493 7.49 -13.10 15.99
N PRO A 494 8.17 -12.03 16.45
CA PRO A 494 7.81 -11.32 17.66
C PRO A 494 6.53 -10.51 17.49
N VAL A 495 5.92 -10.19 18.64
CA VAL A 495 4.73 -9.34 18.73
C VAL A 495 5.11 -7.96 19.25
N THR A 496 4.55 -6.92 18.62
CA THR A 496 4.69 -5.52 19.01
C THR A 496 3.33 -4.86 19.19
N ALA A 497 3.33 -3.67 19.78
CA ALA A 497 2.23 -2.71 19.75
C ALA A 497 2.82 -1.31 19.74
N ALA A 498 2.16 -0.39 19.05
CA ALA A 498 2.52 1.02 19.00
C ALA A 498 1.88 1.77 20.16
N LYS A 499 2.69 2.50 20.94
CA LYS A 499 2.23 3.29 22.09
C LYS A 499 2.73 4.72 22.01
N ASP A 500 1.88 5.66 22.43
CA ASP A 500 2.18 7.09 22.51
C ASP A 500 2.47 7.57 23.94
N GLN A 501 2.10 6.77 24.95
CA GLN A 501 2.25 7.06 26.38
C GLN A 501 2.31 5.79 27.25
N ASP A 502 2.52 5.95 28.57
CA ASP A 502 2.54 4.85 29.56
C ASP A 502 3.51 3.71 29.22
N PHE A 503 4.71 4.04 28.72
CA PHE A 503 5.66 3.06 28.19
C PHE A 503 6.09 2.03 29.24
N ASP A 504 6.04 2.35 30.54
CA ASP A 504 6.53 1.47 31.62
C ASP A 504 5.49 0.44 32.09
N THR A 505 4.24 0.51 31.61
CA THR A 505 3.12 -0.27 32.15
C THR A 505 2.24 -0.90 31.06
N GLY A 506 1.29 -1.71 31.49
CA GLY A 506 0.26 -2.27 30.63
C GLY A 506 0.84 -3.18 29.53
N VAL A 507 0.54 -2.85 28.29
CA VAL A 507 0.90 -3.57 27.08
C VAL A 507 2.41 -3.74 26.95
N SER A 508 3.20 -2.73 27.36
CA SER A 508 4.66 -2.75 27.26
C SER A 508 5.33 -3.96 27.93
N ARG A 509 4.70 -4.45 29.00
CA ARG A 509 5.21 -5.61 29.77
C ARG A 509 4.88 -6.96 29.14
N VAL A 510 4.12 -6.95 28.04
CA VAL A 510 3.63 -8.16 27.38
C VAL A 510 4.26 -8.39 26.03
N VAL A 511 4.41 -7.31 25.24
CA VAL A 511 4.95 -7.39 23.89
C VAL A 511 6.43 -7.72 23.89
N ASP A 512 6.92 -8.36 22.81
CA ASP A 512 8.34 -8.70 22.65
C ASP A 512 9.18 -7.49 22.28
N ILE A 513 8.60 -6.58 21.48
CA ILE A 513 9.23 -5.34 21.03
C ILE A 513 8.32 -4.20 21.44
N LEU A 514 8.84 -3.17 22.09
CA LEU A 514 8.05 -1.99 22.36
C LEU A 514 8.16 -1.00 21.21
N GLY A 515 7.01 -0.64 20.65
CA GLY A 515 6.83 0.42 19.65
C GLY A 515 6.60 1.77 20.33
N PHE A 516 7.39 2.77 19.93
CA PHE A 516 7.24 4.16 20.37
C PHE A 516 6.62 4.99 19.26
N ASN A 517 5.47 5.62 19.54
CA ASN A 517 4.94 6.66 18.71
C ASN A 517 5.47 8.00 19.21
N TYR A 518 6.19 8.73 18.35
CA TYR A 518 6.76 10.08 18.49
C TYR A 518 7.80 10.30 19.59
N ARG A 519 7.64 9.76 20.74
CA ARG A 519 8.42 10.04 21.96
C ARG A 519 9.88 9.54 21.89
N THR A 520 10.56 9.74 20.76
CA THR A 520 11.94 9.29 20.52
C THR A 520 12.93 9.68 21.62
N PRO A 521 12.90 10.91 22.20
CA PRO A 521 13.77 11.28 23.32
C PRO A 521 13.61 10.41 24.58
N GLN A 522 12.43 9.78 24.77
CA GLN A 522 12.18 8.92 25.93
C GLN A 522 12.79 7.51 25.79
N MET A 523 13.18 7.09 24.56
CA MET A 523 13.72 5.76 24.28
C MET A 523 15.00 5.47 25.07
N GLU A 524 15.88 6.44 25.25
CA GLU A 524 17.12 6.28 25.99
C GLU A 524 16.86 5.99 27.46
N GLY A 525 16.00 6.79 28.10
CA GLY A 525 15.62 6.56 29.51
C GLY A 525 14.83 5.26 29.71
N TYR A 526 14.05 4.86 28.72
CA TYR A 526 13.36 3.56 28.72
C TYR A 526 14.37 2.40 28.65
N HIS A 527 15.27 2.42 27.67
CA HIS A 527 16.27 1.37 27.49
C HIS A 527 17.18 1.22 28.74
N ALA A 528 17.51 2.32 29.43
CA ALA A 528 18.27 2.28 30.69
C ALA A 528 17.52 1.52 31.82
N ARG A 529 16.19 1.58 31.85
CA ARG A 529 15.37 0.86 32.84
C ARG A 529 15.03 -0.57 32.42
N PHE A 530 14.91 -0.82 31.11
CA PHE A 530 14.52 -2.11 30.53
C PHE A 530 15.52 -2.57 29.46
N PRO A 531 16.79 -2.86 29.83
CA PRO A 531 17.87 -3.08 28.87
C PRO A 531 17.76 -4.36 28.04
N ASP A 532 16.86 -5.26 28.42
CA ASP A 532 16.66 -6.54 27.73
C ASP A 532 15.45 -6.54 26.79
N GLN A 533 14.69 -5.43 26.72
CA GLN A 533 13.55 -5.31 25.79
C GLN A 533 13.96 -4.53 24.54
N PRO A 534 13.85 -5.13 23.33
CA PRO A 534 14.02 -4.42 22.08
C PRO A 534 13.03 -3.27 21.91
N ILE A 535 13.47 -2.19 21.26
CA ILE A 535 12.64 -1.00 21.00
C ILE A 535 12.77 -0.53 19.55
N MET A 536 11.71 0.08 19.04
CA MET A 536 11.68 0.76 17.75
C MET A 536 10.73 1.96 17.77
N GLY A 537 10.91 2.90 16.86
CA GLY A 537 9.92 3.94 16.60
C GLY A 537 8.84 3.41 15.67
N THR A 538 7.63 3.22 16.16
CA THR A 538 6.50 2.79 15.31
C THR A 538 5.87 3.93 14.55
N GLU A 539 5.94 5.16 15.09
CA GLU A 539 5.67 6.41 14.40
C GLU A 539 6.68 7.46 14.83
N THR A 540 7.31 8.13 13.89
CA THR A 540 8.42 9.05 14.18
C THR A 540 8.36 10.27 13.28
N GLY A 541 8.99 11.37 13.72
CA GLY A 541 8.97 12.63 13.00
C GLY A 541 7.60 13.27 13.02
N SER A 542 6.94 13.36 11.87
CA SER A 542 5.65 14.02 11.63
C SER A 542 5.78 15.51 11.37
N THR A 543 6.83 15.93 10.68
CA THR A 543 6.90 17.27 10.12
C THR A 543 5.75 17.49 9.15
N VAL A 544 5.01 18.57 9.34
CA VAL A 544 3.93 18.98 8.45
C VAL A 544 4.44 19.99 7.41
N SER A 545 4.02 19.82 6.15
CA SER A 545 4.46 20.70 5.08
C SER A 545 3.51 20.66 3.87
N THR A 546 3.44 21.79 3.15
CA THR A 546 2.75 21.90 1.86
C THR A 546 3.79 21.88 0.74
N ARG A 547 3.67 20.93 -0.20
CA ARG A 547 4.64 20.76 -1.29
C ARG A 547 4.86 22.07 -2.09
N GLY A 548 6.12 22.53 -2.15
CA GLY A 548 6.52 23.68 -2.95
C GLY A 548 6.15 25.03 -2.37
N GLU A 549 5.69 25.12 -1.12
CA GLU A 549 5.38 26.35 -0.40
C GLU A 549 6.41 26.60 0.70
N TYR A 550 6.83 27.84 0.87
CA TYR A 550 7.95 28.19 1.76
C TYR A 550 7.67 29.40 2.67
N VAL A 551 6.43 29.89 2.66
CA VAL A 551 5.94 30.96 3.51
C VAL A 551 4.66 30.53 4.17
N LEU A 552 4.58 30.67 5.49
CA LEU A 552 3.36 30.36 6.23
C LEU A 552 2.21 31.25 5.77
N ASP A 553 1.09 30.63 5.42
CA ASP A 553 -0.15 31.33 5.12
C ASP A 553 -1.34 30.54 5.73
N ALA A 554 -1.64 30.87 6.99
CA ALA A 554 -2.71 30.22 7.74
C ALA A 554 -4.10 30.47 7.11
N GLY A 555 -4.29 31.59 6.39
CA GLY A 555 -5.56 31.89 5.70
C GLY A 555 -5.80 30.98 4.50
N ARG A 556 -4.76 30.49 3.87
CA ARG A 556 -4.79 29.53 2.75
C ARG A 556 -4.50 28.10 3.19
N HIS A 557 -4.35 27.82 4.47
CA HIS A 557 -3.94 26.55 5.03
C HIS A 557 -2.63 26.01 4.43
N ILE A 558 -1.61 26.88 4.32
CA ILE A 558 -0.28 26.56 3.81
C ILE A 558 0.72 26.48 4.97
N VAL A 559 1.51 25.41 4.98
CA VAL A 559 2.63 25.19 5.90
C VAL A 559 3.94 25.21 5.11
N PRO A 560 4.97 25.97 5.55
CA PRO A 560 6.26 26.00 4.86
C PRO A 560 6.90 24.62 4.74
N ALA A 561 7.54 24.34 3.60
CA ALA A 561 8.15 23.04 3.32
C ALA A 561 9.58 22.88 3.89
N TYR A 562 9.88 23.58 4.97
CA TYR A 562 11.08 23.38 5.78
C TYR A 562 10.79 22.35 6.89
N ASP A 563 11.84 21.66 7.38
CA ASP A 563 11.72 20.70 8.50
C ASP A 563 11.65 21.45 9.84
N ARG A 564 10.56 22.16 10.09
CA ARG A 564 10.36 23.01 11.28
C ARG A 564 9.02 22.84 11.95
N GLU A 565 7.98 22.76 11.15
CA GLU A 565 6.61 22.73 11.65
C GLU A 565 6.19 21.29 11.94
N HIS A 566 5.68 21.04 13.13
CA HIS A 566 5.17 19.74 13.55
C HIS A 566 4.14 19.92 14.67
N PRO A 567 3.21 18.96 14.87
CA PRO A 567 2.33 18.95 16.03
C PRO A 567 3.11 18.87 17.34
N TRP A 568 2.48 19.28 18.44
CA TRP A 568 3.11 19.30 19.79
C TRP A 568 3.59 17.92 20.27
N TRP A 569 2.97 16.85 19.77
CA TRP A 569 3.30 15.46 20.12
C TRP A 569 4.42 14.87 19.23
N ALA A 570 4.74 15.51 18.13
CA ALA A 570 5.68 15.05 17.11
C ALA A 570 7.07 15.68 17.25
N SER A 571 7.91 15.52 16.25
CA SER A 571 9.24 16.14 16.13
C SER A 571 9.59 16.34 14.66
N THR A 572 10.69 17.07 14.42
CA THR A 572 11.25 17.20 13.07
C THR A 572 11.89 15.88 12.60
N ALA A 573 12.13 15.78 11.28
CA ALA A 573 12.86 14.66 10.71
C ALA A 573 14.30 14.58 11.26
N GLU A 574 14.98 15.72 11.42
CA GLU A 574 16.33 15.77 11.97
C GLU A 574 16.43 15.30 13.43
N GLU A 575 15.46 15.67 14.26
CA GLU A 575 15.48 15.34 15.68
C GLU A 575 15.37 13.83 15.90
N TRP A 576 14.32 13.21 15.36
CA TRP A 576 14.13 11.79 15.60
C TRP A 576 15.21 10.93 14.95
N TRP A 577 15.59 11.28 13.67
CA TRP A 577 16.56 10.48 12.95
C TRP A 577 17.96 10.55 13.56
N THR A 578 18.39 11.71 14.04
CA THR A 578 19.67 11.84 14.75
C THR A 578 19.72 10.91 15.96
N ILE A 579 18.65 10.87 16.76
CA ILE A 579 18.57 9.96 17.92
C ILE A 579 18.66 8.50 17.49
N ALA A 580 17.85 8.10 16.50
CA ALA A 580 17.78 6.70 16.07
C ALA A 580 19.06 6.23 15.35
N ALA A 581 19.68 7.09 14.55
CA ALA A 581 20.89 6.78 13.80
C ALA A 581 22.12 6.55 14.70
N GLU A 582 22.24 7.31 15.80
CA GLU A 582 23.39 7.29 16.71
C GLU A 582 23.32 6.15 17.75
N ARG A 583 22.17 5.55 17.97
CA ARG A 583 21.94 4.53 19.02
C ARG A 583 21.75 3.15 18.42
N PRO A 584 22.72 2.23 18.53
CA PRO A 584 22.63 0.87 17.94
C PRO A 584 21.42 0.08 18.42
N TYR A 585 21.05 0.20 19.68
CA TYR A 585 19.96 -0.55 20.31
C TYR A 585 18.55 -0.15 19.82
N ILE A 586 18.38 1.04 19.25
CA ILE A 586 17.12 1.41 18.57
C ILE A 586 17.10 0.71 17.20
N ALA A 587 16.12 -0.15 16.96
CA ALA A 587 16.02 -0.92 15.73
C ALA A 587 15.85 -0.04 14.46
N GLY A 588 15.50 1.22 14.63
CA GLY A 588 15.13 2.20 13.62
C GLY A 588 13.70 2.68 13.84
N GLY A 589 13.00 3.07 12.79
CA GLY A 589 11.62 3.52 12.94
C GLY A 589 10.90 3.76 11.62
N PHE A 590 9.64 4.17 11.77
CA PHE A 590 8.71 4.42 10.67
C PHE A 590 8.23 5.86 10.74
N ILE A 591 8.49 6.65 9.71
CA ILE A 591 8.03 8.05 9.68
C ILE A 591 6.50 8.09 9.55
N TRP A 592 5.88 9.06 10.19
CA TRP A 592 4.50 9.43 9.97
C TRP A 592 4.43 10.67 9.08
N THR A 593 4.20 10.55 7.73
CA THR A 593 3.97 9.33 6.94
C THR A 593 4.78 9.33 5.63
N GLY A 594 4.70 8.23 4.87
CA GLY A 594 5.33 8.17 3.55
C GLY A 594 4.61 9.05 2.52
N PHE A 595 3.28 9.02 2.52
CA PHE A 595 2.42 9.81 1.64
C PHE A 595 1.43 10.62 2.48
N ASP A 596 1.06 11.80 2.00
CA ASP A 596 -0.17 12.44 2.47
C ASP A 596 -1.37 11.56 2.10
N TYR A 597 -2.40 11.64 2.88
CA TYR A 597 -3.63 10.89 2.75
C TYR A 597 -4.84 11.79 2.95
N ARG A 598 -6.00 11.34 2.52
CA ARG A 598 -7.26 12.02 2.78
C ARG A 598 -7.66 11.83 4.25
N GLY A 599 -8.23 12.85 4.84
CA GLY A 599 -8.54 12.89 6.28
C GLY A 599 -7.38 13.41 7.12
N GLU A 600 -7.62 13.52 8.42
CA GLU A 600 -6.67 14.03 9.41
C GLU A 600 -5.88 15.27 8.96
N PRO A 601 -6.55 16.40 8.67
CA PRO A 601 -5.94 17.56 8.03
C PRO A 601 -5.08 18.40 8.98
N THR A 602 -4.29 17.78 9.84
CA THR A 602 -3.34 18.44 10.76
C THR A 602 -2.26 19.19 9.98
N PRO A 603 -1.93 20.46 10.33
CA PRO A 603 -2.23 21.12 11.61
C PRO A 603 -3.54 21.92 11.63
N TYR A 604 -4.28 21.96 10.55
CA TYR A 604 -5.46 22.84 10.46
C TYR A 604 -6.73 22.21 11.00
N SER A 605 -6.82 20.87 11.02
CA SER A 605 -7.91 20.04 11.57
C SER A 605 -9.34 20.51 11.23
N ARG A 606 -9.51 21.26 10.13
CA ARG A 606 -10.77 21.90 9.73
C ARG A 606 -10.85 22.19 8.25
N TRP A 607 -12.05 22.38 7.76
CA TRP A 607 -12.33 22.92 6.43
C TRP A 607 -11.59 24.25 6.18
N PRO A 608 -11.00 24.49 4.99
CA PRO A 608 -11.10 23.69 3.76
C PRO A 608 -10.06 22.57 3.60
N SER A 609 -9.26 22.25 4.59
CA SER A 609 -8.32 21.15 4.51
C SER A 609 -9.05 19.81 4.56
N VAL A 610 -8.80 18.94 3.56
CA VAL A 610 -9.44 17.62 3.39
C VAL A 610 -8.43 16.49 3.38
N GLY A 611 -7.14 16.80 3.44
CA GLY A 611 -6.03 15.87 3.45
C GLY A 611 -4.94 16.25 4.45
N SER A 612 -4.13 15.29 4.81
CA SER A 612 -3.00 15.44 5.75
C SER A 612 -1.85 16.24 5.15
N TYR A 613 -0.92 16.68 6.02
CA TYR A 613 0.31 17.42 5.67
C TYR A 613 1.58 16.65 6.07
N PHE A 614 1.45 15.45 6.63
CA PHE A 614 2.55 14.68 7.22
C PHE A 614 3.47 14.00 6.21
N GLY A 615 2.96 13.69 5.02
CA GLY A 615 3.67 12.88 4.04
C GLY A 615 5.04 13.44 3.67
N ALA A 616 6.05 12.57 3.56
CA ALA A 616 7.28 12.89 2.85
C ALA A 616 7.05 13.13 1.34
N MET A 617 5.95 12.58 0.83
CA MET A 617 5.37 12.82 -0.49
C MET A 617 3.93 13.30 -0.31
N ASP A 618 3.42 14.09 -1.26
CA ASP A 618 2.01 14.45 -1.26
C ASP A 618 1.09 13.26 -1.62
N SER A 619 -0.22 13.46 -1.62
CA SER A 619 -1.21 12.40 -1.89
C SER A 619 -1.14 11.79 -3.31
N CYS A 620 -0.44 12.46 -4.24
CA CYS A 620 -0.11 11.96 -5.57
C CYS A 620 1.26 11.28 -5.62
N GLY A 621 2.04 11.27 -4.53
CA GLY A 621 3.39 10.75 -4.48
C GLY A 621 4.46 11.68 -5.03
N PHE A 622 4.17 12.97 -5.25
CA PHE A 622 5.21 13.94 -5.58
C PHE A 622 6.04 14.24 -4.32
N PRO A 623 7.38 14.16 -4.41
CA PRO A 623 8.26 14.41 -3.28
C PRO A 623 8.09 15.81 -2.70
N LYS A 624 7.95 15.92 -1.37
CA LYS A 624 8.18 17.15 -0.60
C LYS A 624 9.67 17.26 -0.23
N ASP A 625 10.10 18.37 0.38
CA ASP A 625 11.52 18.55 0.64
C ASP A 625 12.08 17.54 1.67
N ASN A 626 11.28 17.08 2.64
CA ASN A 626 11.67 16.05 3.59
C ASN A 626 11.95 14.68 2.97
N PHE A 627 11.35 14.34 1.82
CA PHE A 627 11.73 13.15 1.05
C PHE A 627 13.23 13.12 0.76
N TRP A 628 13.79 14.28 0.38
CA TRP A 628 15.19 14.42 0.05
C TRP A 628 16.10 14.43 1.27
N TYR A 629 15.59 14.88 2.43
CA TYR A 629 16.28 14.72 3.71
C TYR A 629 16.49 13.24 4.01
N TYR A 630 15.41 12.44 4.02
CA TYR A 630 15.53 11.01 4.25
C TYR A 630 16.40 10.32 3.21
N ARG A 631 16.26 10.66 1.94
CA ARG A 631 17.10 10.10 0.87
C ARG A 631 18.57 10.42 1.06
N ALA A 632 18.93 11.58 1.54
CA ALA A 632 20.33 11.95 1.81
C ALA A 632 20.96 11.03 2.87
N TRP A 633 20.20 10.66 3.90
CA TRP A 633 20.74 9.90 5.03
C TRP A 633 20.46 8.39 4.98
N TRP A 634 19.49 7.98 4.17
CA TRP A 634 19.09 6.58 4.03
C TRP A 634 19.68 5.89 2.80
N ARG A 635 20.29 6.65 1.90
CA ARG A 635 20.95 6.11 0.71
C ARG A 635 22.40 6.56 0.62
N PRO A 636 23.31 5.67 0.11
CA PRO A 636 24.73 5.98 0.03
C PRO A 636 25.11 6.87 -1.17
N GLU A 637 24.26 6.99 -2.19
CA GLU A 637 24.57 7.74 -3.40
C GLU A 637 24.71 9.22 -3.10
N PRO A 638 25.69 9.92 -3.71
CA PRO A 638 25.87 11.35 -3.54
C PRO A 638 24.59 12.12 -3.85
N LEU A 639 24.08 12.88 -2.90
CA LEU A 639 22.88 13.71 -3.01
C LEU A 639 23.17 15.15 -2.66
N LEU A 640 22.53 16.05 -3.42
CA LEU A 640 22.39 17.45 -3.11
C LEU A 640 20.99 17.88 -3.53
N HIS A 641 20.14 18.32 -2.59
CA HIS A 641 18.82 18.85 -2.86
C HIS A 641 18.73 20.28 -2.39
N LEU A 642 18.60 21.19 -3.37
CA LEU A 642 18.55 22.64 -3.17
C LEU A 642 17.10 23.12 -3.21
N PHE A 643 16.66 23.85 -2.20
CA PHE A 643 15.35 24.51 -2.14
C PHE A 643 15.44 25.82 -1.35
N PRO A 644 14.47 26.72 -1.51
CA PRO A 644 13.22 26.67 -2.26
C PRO A 644 13.39 26.83 -3.78
N HIS A 645 12.26 26.88 -4.50
CA HIS A 645 12.23 27.39 -5.87
C HIS A 645 12.74 28.83 -5.93
N TRP A 646 13.11 29.32 -7.15
CA TRP A 646 13.69 30.67 -7.28
C TRP A 646 12.75 31.63 -8.05
N ASN A 647 11.43 31.56 -7.74
CA ASN A 647 10.38 32.42 -8.27
C ASN A 647 9.70 33.18 -7.12
N TRP A 648 10.23 34.36 -6.79
CA TRP A 648 9.78 35.22 -5.68
C TRP A 648 9.40 36.60 -6.20
N GLU A 649 8.42 36.64 -7.09
CA GLU A 649 7.96 37.90 -7.69
C GLU A 649 7.57 38.93 -6.63
N GLY A 650 8.08 40.17 -6.79
CA GLY A 650 7.81 41.27 -5.87
C GLY A 650 8.60 41.20 -4.55
N ARG A 651 9.57 40.29 -4.43
CA ARG A 651 10.42 40.16 -3.24
C ARG A 651 11.90 40.50 -3.50
N GLU A 652 12.20 41.22 -4.57
CA GLU A 652 13.57 41.61 -4.92
C GLU A 652 14.23 42.37 -3.78
N GLY A 653 15.43 41.90 -3.38
CA GLY A 653 16.20 42.46 -2.26
C GLY A 653 15.76 42.00 -0.87
N GLN A 654 14.63 41.29 -0.74
CA GLN A 654 14.24 40.71 0.53
C GLN A 654 14.99 39.39 0.77
N ASP A 655 15.25 39.09 2.02
CA ASP A 655 15.90 37.83 2.40
C ASP A 655 15.05 36.62 2.12
N VAL A 656 15.64 35.59 1.51
CA VAL A 656 15.11 34.26 1.29
C VAL A 656 16.04 33.27 1.97
N GLU A 657 15.46 32.40 2.75
CA GLU A 657 16.19 31.29 3.35
C GLU A 657 16.32 30.15 2.34
N VAL A 658 17.54 29.70 2.09
CA VAL A 658 17.90 28.65 1.16
C VAL A 658 18.47 27.48 1.94
N TRP A 659 17.82 26.30 1.81
CA TRP A 659 18.29 25.06 2.43
C TRP A 659 18.86 24.10 1.41
N VAL A 660 19.75 23.24 1.91
CA VAL A 660 20.29 22.11 1.14
C VAL A 660 20.30 20.86 2.02
N HIS A 661 19.65 19.78 1.54
CA HIS A 661 19.84 18.44 2.07
C HIS A 661 20.96 17.75 1.29
N SER A 662 21.96 17.21 1.98
CA SER A 662 23.12 16.60 1.33
C SER A 662 23.83 15.59 2.24
N ASN A 663 24.39 14.53 1.64
CA ASN A 663 25.30 13.57 2.26
C ASN A 663 26.75 13.71 1.74
N LEU A 664 27.07 14.85 1.19
CA LEU A 664 28.43 15.22 0.73
C LEU A 664 29.27 15.73 1.90
N ASP A 665 30.53 16.11 1.62
CA ASP A 665 31.43 16.65 2.67
C ASP A 665 31.24 18.16 2.86
N ARG A 666 31.02 18.89 1.72
CA ARG A 666 30.94 20.34 1.69
C ARG A 666 30.02 20.80 0.57
N VAL A 667 29.31 21.91 0.81
CA VAL A 667 28.46 22.57 -0.18
C VAL A 667 28.77 24.06 -0.21
N GLU A 668 28.88 24.66 -1.40
CA GLU A 668 29.02 26.10 -1.62
C GLU A 668 27.82 26.61 -2.42
N LEU A 669 27.21 27.70 -1.92
CA LEU A 669 26.04 28.32 -2.54
C LEU A 669 26.46 29.54 -3.37
N PHE A 670 25.80 29.68 -4.52
CA PHE A 670 26.00 30.81 -5.44
C PHE A 670 24.64 31.41 -5.79
N VAL A 671 24.61 32.77 -5.86
CA VAL A 671 23.47 33.51 -6.41
C VAL A 671 23.98 34.32 -7.60
N ASN A 672 23.40 34.10 -8.77
CA ASN A 672 23.80 34.74 -10.03
C ASN A 672 25.31 34.64 -10.32
N GLY A 673 25.91 33.48 -10.01
CA GLY A 673 27.31 33.19 -10.24
C GLY A 673 28.27 33.72 -9.15
N ARG A 674 27.80 34.51 -8.18
CA ARG A 674 28.57 34.98 -7.04
C ARG A 674 28.43 34.06 -5.86
N SER A 675 29.52 33.58 -5.29
CA SER A 675 29.55 32.80 -4.06
C SER A 675 28.98 33.59 -2.88
N VAL A 676 28.09 32.95 -2.13
CA VAL A 676 27.54 33.49 -0.86
C VAL A 676 28.05 32.70 0.35
N GLY A 677 29.00 31.79 0.12
CA GLY A 677 29.70 31.05 1.15
C GLY A 677 29.55 29.53 1.00
N ALA A 678 30.43 28.81 1.65
CA ALA A 678 30.48 27.38 1.71
C ALA A 678 30.36 26.92 3.16
N GLN A 679 29.74 25.76 3.34
CA GLN A 679 29.55 25.08 4.63
C GLN A 679 29.94 23.61 4.51
N ASP A 680 30.55 23.08 5.57
CA ASP A 680 30.78 21.65 5.71
C ASP A 680 29.47 20.96 6.14
N VAL A 681 29.21 19.77 5.60
CA VAL A 681 28.00 19.00 5.90
C VAL A 681 28.15 18.34 7.26
N VAL A 682 27.23 18.63 8.16
CA VAL A 682 27.11 17.95 9.44
C VAL A 682 26.15 16.78 9.25
N ARG A 683 26.56 15.58 9.67
CA ARG A 683 25.74 14.37 9.53
C ARG A 683 24.35 14.53 10.17
N ASN A 684 23.32 14.08 9.47
CA ASN A 684 21.91 14.17 9.83
C ASN A 684 21.35 15.60 9.94
N ARG A 685 22.06 16.61 9.43
CA ARG A 685 21.63 18.01 9.45
C ARG A 685 21.47 18.58 8.05
N HIS A 686 20.62 19.59 7.91
CA HIS A 686 20.54 20.41 6.72
C HIS A 686 21.63 21.51 6.74
N LEU A 687 21.84 22.15 5.59
CA LEU A 687 22.62 23.38 5.45
C LEU A 687 21.67 24.53 5.13
N ALA A 688 21.92 25.74 5.69
CA ALA A 688 21.06 26.90 5.50
C ALA A 688 21.87 28.16 5.22
N TRP A 689 21.36 28.98 4.29
CA TRP A 689 21.86 30.33 3.98
C TRP A 689 20.70 31.30 3.93
N THR A 690 20.89 32.51 4.39
CA THR A 690 19.97 33.64 4.17
C THR A 690 20.57 34.56 3.12
N VAL A 691 19.88 34.76 2.02
CA VAL A 691 20.39 35.53 0.89
C VAL A 691 19.32 36.49 0.36
N PRO A 692 19.69 37.74 -0.03
CA PRO A 692 18.74 38.64 -0.67
C PRO A 692 18.33 38.07 -2.03
N TYR A 693 17.03 38.00 -2.26
CA TYR A 693 16.52 37.51 -3.53
C TYR A 693 16.89 38.46 -4.69
N ALA A 694 17.39 37.89 -5.75
CA ALA A 694 17.51 38.50 -7.05
C ALA A 694 17.10 37.48 -8.13
N PRO A 695 16.24 37.87 -9.08
CA PRO A 695 15.90 37.00 -10.20
C PRO A 695 17.14 36.48 -10.92
N GLY A 696 17.09 35.22 -11.38
CA GLY A 696 18.22 34.57 -12.05
C GLY A 696 18.40 33.14 -11.58
N VAL A 697 19.57 32.81 -11.03
CA VAL A 697 19.98 31.46 -10.69
C VAL A 697 20.50 31.37 -9.26
N VAL A 698 19.94 30.49 -8.46
CA VAL A 698 20.60 29.99 -7.26
C VAL A 698 21.16 28.60 -7.56
N GLU A 699 22.46 28.39 -7.24
CA GLU A 699 23.21 27.18 -7.56
C GLU A 699 23.95 26.69 -6.32
N ALA A 700 23.79 25.41 -6.01
CA ALA A 700 24.58 24.71 -5.00
C ALA A 700 25.57 23.76 -5.67
N ARG A 701 26.82 23.80 -5.25
CA ARG A 701 27.90 22.91 -5.68
C ARG A 701 28.34 22.06 -4.50
N GLY A 702 28.42 20.78 -4.69
CA GLY A 702 28.76 19.83 -3.63
C GLY A 702 30.03 19.04 -3.91
N TRP A 703 30.85 18.87 -2.86
CA TRP A 703 32.13 18.16 -2.91
C TRP A 703 32.10 16.93 -2.03
N LYS A 704 32.76 15.87 -2.50
CA LYS A 704 33.04 14.65 -1.77
C LYS A 704 34.49 14.24 -2.06
N ASP A 705 35.27 13.90 -1.01
CA ASP A 705 36.67 13.55 -1.12
C ASP A 705 37.48 14.59 -1.89
N GLY A 706 37.24 15.91 -1.60
CA GLY A 706 37.89 17.06 -2.22
C GLY A 706 37.52 17.30 -3.70
N ARG A 707 36.61 16.51 -4.28
CA ARG A 707 36.19 16.67 -5.68
C ARG A 707 34.74 17.15 -5.74
N ARG A 708 34.45 18.06 -6.69
CA ARG A 708 33.07 18.44 -6.97
C ARG A 708 32.34 17.30 -7.68
N VAL A 709 31.28 16.76 -7.06
CA VAL A 709 30.55 15.59 -7.57
C VAL A 709 29.13 15.91 -8.03
N VAL A 710 28.49 16.94 -7.46
CA VAL A 710 27.10 17.31 -7.79
C VAL A 710 26.99 18.82 -7.92
N THR A 711 26.15 19.27 -8.84
CA THR A 711 25.70 20.68 -8.94
C THR A 711 24.21 20.68 -9.18
N GLN A 712 23.46 21.47 -8.42
CA GLN A 712 22.03 21.66 -8.60
C GLN A 712 21.69 23.14 -8.70
N ARG A 713 20.70 23.48 -9.53
CA ARG A 713 20.26 24.85 -9.78
C ARG A 713 18.75 24.99 -9.61
N ARG A 714 18.35 26.18 -9.15
CA ARG A 714 16.99 26.68 -9.25
C ARG A 714 17.06 28.00 -10.03
N GLU A 715 16.22 28.10 -11.05
CA GLU A 715 16.24 29.29 -11.93
C GLU A 715 14.86 29.96 -11.86
N THR A 716 14.87 31.29 -11.88
CA THR A 716 13.64 32.05 -12.04
C THR A 716 13.05 31.74 -13.40
N ALA A 717 11.91 31.06 -13.43
CA ALA A 717 11.16 30.76 -14.64
C ALA A 717 10.44 32.03 -15.14
N GLY A 718 10.23 32.10 -16.44
CA GLY A 718 9.33 33.08 -17.08
C GLY A 718 7.88 32.64 -16.98
N ALA A 719 7.03 33.32 -17.77
CA ALA A 719 5.62 32.98 -17.87
C ALA A 719 5.43 31.52 -18.36
N PRO A 720 4.40 30.81 -17.89
CA PRO A 720 4.00 29.50 -18.41
C PRO A 720 3.87 29.49 -19.95
N ALA A 721 4.36 28.44 -20.60
CA ALA A 721 4.40 28.36 -22.05
C ALA A 721 4.01 26.99 -22.61
N ALA A 722 4.27 25.91 -21.87
CA ALA A 722 3.98 24.56 -22.33
C ALA A 722 3.75 23.59 -21.17
N LEU A 723 2.99 22.55 -21.46
CA LEU A 723 2.90 21.37 -20.60
C LEU A 723 3.99 20.35 -20.97
N ARG A 724 4.39 19.54 -20.00
CA ARG A 724 5.23 18.35 -20.18
C ARG A 724 4.56 17.17 -19.48
N LEU A 725 4.48 16.03 -20.17
CA LEU A 725 4.01 14.75 -19.63
C LEU A 725 5.19 13.81 -19.37
N SER A 726 5.09 13.05 -18.30
CA SER A 726 5.93 11.88 -18.03
C SER A 726 5.08 10.75 -17.46
N VAL A 727 5.58 9.53 -17.53
CA VAL A 727 4.90 8.34 -17.00
C VAL A 727 5.95 7.45 -16.35
N ASP A 728 5.52 6.65 -15.39
CA ASP A 728 6.37 5.67 -14.69
C ASP A 728 6.91 4.58 -15.65
N ARG A 729 6.07 4.11 -16.57
CA ARG A 729 6.41 3.10 -17.58
C ARG A 729 5.61 3.29 -18.87
N THR A 730 6.22 2.95 -19.99
CA THR A 730 5.63 3.14 -21.33
C THR A 730 4.97 1.89 -21.89
N ALA A 731 5.28 0.71 -21.35
CA ALA A 731 4.68 -0.56 -21.73
C ALA A 731 3.71 -1.03 -20.64
N LEU A 732 2.44 -1.19 -20.99
CA LEU A 732 1.36 -1.58 -20.09
C LEU A 732 0.78 -2.93 -20.54
N ARG A 733 0.08 -3.63 -19.65
CA ARG A 733 -0.69 -4.83 -19.98
C ARG A 733 -2.11 -4.42 -20.38
N ALA A 734 -2.61 -5.00 -21.44
CA ALA A 734 -4.00 -4.82 -21.89
C ALA A 734 -4.89 -5.87 -21.20
N ASP A 735 -5.02 -5.78 -19.88
CA ASP A 735 -5.82 -6.68 -19.05
C ASP A 735 -7.09 -6.01 -18.47
N GLY A 736 -7.25 -4.70 -18.71
CA GLY A 736 -8.35 -3.90 -18.18
C GLY A 736 -8.16 -3.44 -16.73
N GLU A 737 -7.04 -3.79 -16.10
CA GLU A 737 -6.73 -3.48 -14.70
C GLU A 737 -5.41 -2.71 -14.55
N ASP A 738 -4.46 -2.88 -15.47
CA ASP A 738 -3.15 -2.25 -15.39
C ASP A 738 -3.22 -0.74 -15.55
N VAL A 739 -2.38 -0.01 -14.78
CA VAL A 739 -2.38 1.46 -14.77
C VAL A 739 -1.00 2.05 -15.03
N GLY A 740 -0.96 3.23 -15.64
CA GLY A 740 0.22 4.09 -15.76
C GLY A 740 0.02 5.39 -14.99
N MET A 741 1.04 5.82 -14.23
CA MET A 741 1.03 7.04 -13.43
C MET A 741 1.56 8.20 -14.26
N ILE A 742 0.66 9.04 -14.77
CA ILE A 742 1.01 10.16 -15.64
C ILE A 742 1.17 11.42 -14.81
N ALA A 743 2.38 11.98 -14.78
CA ALA A 743 2.63 13.29 -14.21
C ALA A 743 2.63 14.36 -15.31
N VAL A 744 1.92 15.47 -15.06
CA VAL A 744 1.96 16.67 -15.88
C VAL A 744 2.67 17.78 -15.13
N SER A 745 3.56 18.52 -15.80
CA SER A 745 4.26 19.67 -15.26
C SER A 745 4.19 20.87 -16.20
N MET A 746 4.17 22.06 -15.60
CA MET A 746 4.22 23.32 -16.33
C MET A 746 5.66 23.81 -16.52
N VAL A 747 5.98 24.26 -17.73
CA VAL A 747 7.28 24.83 -18.05
C VAL A 747 7.15 26.15 -18.83
N ASP A 748 8.14 27.01 -18.68
CA ASP A 748 8.26 28.25 -19.46
C ASP A 748 8.77 27.98 -20.90
N SER A 749 8.95 29.07 -21.67
CA SER A 749 9.44 29.01 -23.06
C SER A 749 10.85 28.41 -23.21
N ARG A 750 11.65 28.38 -22.13
CA ARG A 750 12.99 27.78 -22.06
C ARG A 750 13.00 26.38 -21.49
N GLY A 751 11.82 25.83 -21.15
CA GLY A 751 11.66 24.50 -20.56
C GLY A 751 11.95 24.43 -19.05
N ARG A 752 12.05 25.57 -18.35
CA ARG A 752 12.23 25.64 -16.91
C ARG A 752 10.90 25.40 -16.18
N PRO A 753 10.87 24.64 -15.08
CA PRO A 753 9.66 24.42 -14.30
C PRO A 753 9.05 25.73 -13.80
N CYS A 754 7.74 25.89 -13.88
CA CYS A 754 6.97 26.99 -13.33
C CYS A 754 6.38 26.56 -11.97
N PRO A 755 7.04 26.79 -10.85
CA PRO A 755 6.71 26.19 -9.55
C PRO A 755 5.47 26.79 -8.88
N ARG A 756 4.86 27.79 -9.47
CA ARG A 756 3.66 28.47 -8.97
C ARG A 756 2.46 28.36 -9.93
N ALA A 757 2.60 27.57 -11.01
CA ALA A 757 1.50 27.41 -11.97
C ALA A 757 0.33 26.62 -11.35
N ASP A 758 -0.89 27.12 -11.60
CA ASP A 758 -2.16 26.55 -11.10
C ASP A 758 -3.21 26.40 -12.22
N ASP A 759 -2.77 26.41 -13.47
CA ASP A 759 -3.62 26.29 -14.64
C ASP A 759 -4.43 25.00 -14.64
N LEU A 760 -5.65 25.07 -15.19
CA LEU A 760 -6.49 23.88 -15.41
C LEU A 760 -5.96 23.08 -16.59
N VAL A 761 -5.62 21.82 -16.34
CA VAL A 761 -5.21 20.85 -17.36
C VAL A 761 -6.37 19.92 -17.67
N VAL A 762 -6.64 19.71 -18.95
CA VAL A 762 -7.59 18.71 -19.48
C VAL A 762 -6.83 17.59 -20.14
N PHE A 763 -7.20 16.36 -19.85
CA PHE A 763 -6.60 15.14 -20.39
C PHE A 763 -7.54 14.53 -21.43
N GLU A 764 -7.01 14.24 -22.61
CA GLU A 764 -7.69 13.51 -23.69
C GLU A 764 -6.97 12.20 -23.93
N VAL A 765 -7.69 11.09 -23.98
CA VAL A 765 -7.14 9.76 -24.22
C VAL A 765 -7.70 9.19 -25.52
N SER A 766 -6.82 8.64 -26.36
CA SER A 766 -7.20 7.83 -27.52
C SER A 766 -6.52 6.48 -27.48
N GLY A 767 -7.16 5.45 -28.01
CA GLY A 767 -6.80 4.05 -27.84
C GLY A 767 -7.67 3.39 -26.76
N ASP A 768 -7.40 2.13 -26.45
CA ASP A 768 -8.18 1.36 -25.47
C ASP A 768 -7.67 1.61 -24.04
N ALA A 769 -7.98 2.78 -23.50
CA ALA A 769 -7.62 3.21 -22.15
C ALA A 769 -8.53 4.37 -21.68
N ARG A 770 -8.53 4.63 -20.37
CA ARG A 770 -9.27 5.74 -19.77
C ARG A 770 -8.53 6.32 -18.57
N ILE A 771 -8.77 7.58 -18.22
CA ILE A 771 -8.39 8.15 -16.93
C ILE A 771 -9.38 7.64 -15.87
N ILE A 772 -8.89 7.06 -14.81
CA ILE A 772 -9.69 6.56 -13.68
C ILE A 772 -9.62 7.47 -12.45
N GLY A 773 -8.68 8.42 -12.45
CA GLY A 773 -8.54 9.39 -11.38
C GLY A 773 -7.53 10.47 -11.70
N VAL A 774 -7.67 11.63 -11.04
CA VAL A 774 -6.77 12.77 -11.15
C VAL A 774 -6.50 13.37 -9.77
N GLY A 775 -5.30 13.90 -9.57
CA GLY A 775 -4.89 14.55 -8.34
C GLY A 775 -3.84 15.64 -8.56
N ASN A 776 -3.57 16.46 -7.56
CA ASN A 776 -2.51 17.47 -7.62
C ASN A 776 -1.72 17.63 -6.32
N GLY A 777 -2.06 16.86 -5.27
CA GLY A 777 -1.41 16.91 -3.97
C GLY A 777 -1.72 18.15 -3.13
N ASN A 778 -2.73 18.95 -3.51
CA ASN A 778 -3.18 20.09 -2.73
C ASN A 778 -4.15 19.63 -1.62
N PRO A 779 -3.82 19.75 -0.33
CA PRO A 779 -4.66 19.27 0.76
C PRO A 779 -5.97 20.05 0.94
N VAL A 780 -6.13 21.20 0.25
CA VAL A 780 -7.36 22.00 0.28
C VAL A 780 -8.14 21.94 -1.04
N SER A 781 -7.82 21.01 -1.94
CA SER A 781 -8.54 20.89 -3.22
C SER A 781 -9.85 20.11 -3.05
N HIS A 782 -10.95 20.70 -3.53
CA HIS A 782 -12.28 20.07 -3.57
C HIS A 782 -12.73 19.71 -4.99
N GLU A 783 -11.79 19.68 -5.94
CA GLU A 783 -12.07 19.23 -7.30
C GLU A 783 -12.38 17.73 -7.30
N ALA A 784 -13.25 17.28 -8.23
CA ALA A 784 -13.60 15.88 -8.37
C ALA A 784 -12.38 15.01 -8.60
N ASP A 785 -12.27 13.90 -7.86
CA ASP A 785 -11.17 12.95 -7.97
C ASP A 785 -11.24 12.15 -9.28
N ARG A 786 -12.45 11.71 -9.69
CA ARG A 786 -12.70 11.05 -10.98
C ARG A 786 -13.15 12.07 -12.01
N ALA A 787 -12.20 12.58 -12.78
CA ALA A 787 -12.43 13.57 -13.82
C ALA A 787 -11.40 13.42 -14.95
N ASP A 788 -11.67 14.11 -16.06
CA ASP A 788 -10.75 14.26 -17.19
C ASP A 788 -9.85 15.51 -17.08
N ARG A 789 -9.93 16.23 -15.96
CA ARG A 789 -9.25 17.52 -15.77
C ARG A 789 -8.85 17.73 -14.32
N ARG A 790 -7.77 18.51 -14.13
CA ARG A 790 -7.28 18.90 -12.80
C ARG A 790 -6.49 20.20 -12.89
N ARG A 791 -6.66 21.11 -11.93
CA ARG A 791 -5.73 22.23 -11.78
C ARG A 791 -4.37 21.73 -11.35
N LEU A 792 -3.33 22.37 -11.84
CA LEU A 792 -1.99 22.19 -11.28
C LEU A 792 -1.95 22.72 -9.84
N PHE A 793 -1.13 22.14 -9.02
CA PHE A 793 -0.77 22.68 -7.73
C PHE A 793 0.76 22.76 -7.65
N ASN A 794 1.24 24.00 -7.54
CA ASN A 794 2.68 24.29 -7.58
C ASN A 794 3.38 23.63 -8.78
N GLY A 795 2.74 23.80 -9.95
CA GLY A 795 3.24 23.36 -11.25
C GLY A 795 3.03 21.90 -11.61
N LEU A 796 2.39 21.10 -10.77
CA LEU A 796 2.23 19.66 -10.97
C LEU A 796 0.78 19.19 -10.81
N ALA A 797 0.41 18.15 -11.57
CA ALA A 797 -0.76 17.29 -11.33
C ALA A 797 -0.48 15.88 -11.84
N GLN A 798 -1.33 14.94 -11.46
CA GLN A 798 -1.25 13.52 -11.83
C GLN A 798 -2.57 13.04 -12.42
N ALA A 799 -2.48 12.12 -13.39
CA ALA A 799 -3.59 11.33 -13.87
C ALA A 799 -3.24 9.84 -13.79
N VAL A 800 -4.19 9.02 -13.35
CA VAL A 800 -4.08 7.57 -13.34
C VAL A 800 -4.75 7.03 -14.59
N LEU A 801 -3.96 6.50 -15.53
CA LEU A 801 -4.45 5.93 -16.78
C LEU A 801 -4.61 4.42 -16.62
N GLN A 802 -5.82 3.89 -16.84
CA GLN A 802 -6.11 2.46 -16.86
C GLN A 802 -6.23 1.96 -18.30
N THR A 803 -5.62 0.82 -18.59
CA THR A 803 -5.74 0.16 -19.90
C THR A 803 -7.09 -0.53 -20.06
N GLY A 804 -7.53 -0.67 -21.32
CA GLY A 804 -8.57 -1.61 -21.69
C GLY A 804 -8.03 -3.03 -21.94
N ARG A 805 -8.76 -3.83 -22.69
CA ARG A 805 -8.47 -5.27 -22.91
C ARG A 805 -8.01 -5.59 -24.34
N LEU A 806 -8.05 -4.62 -25.25
CA LEU A 806 -7.78 -4.86 -26.68
C LEU A 806 -6.31 -4.74 -27.06
N GLY A 807 -5.49 -4.09 -26.25
CA GLY A 807 -4.11 -3.80 -26.59
C GLY A 807 -3.96 -2.77 -27.74
N GLY A 808 -2.72 -2.34 -27.99
CA GLY A 808 -2.41 -1.37 -29.03
C GLY A 808 -1.82 -0.06 -28.49
N SER A 809 -1.67 0.93 -29.38
CA SER A 809 -1.10 2.23 -29.01
C SER A 809 -2.15 3.12 -28.32
N ILE A 810 -1.73 3.73 -27.22
CA ILE A 810 -2.50 4.69 -26.44
C ILE A 810 -1.82 6.06 -26.57
N THR A 811 -2.60 7.09 -26.81
CA THR A 811 -2.11 8.47 -26.81
C THR A 811 -2.84 9.28 -25.75
N VAL A 812 -2.07 9.94 -24.90
CA VAL A 812 -2.59 10.89 -23.90
C VAL A 812 -2.15 12.28 -24.30
N THR A 813 -3.12 13.20 -24.42
CA THR A 813 -2.87 14.61 -24.68
C THR A 813 -3.31 15.44 -23.48
N ALA A 814 -2.41 16.28 -22.96
CA ALA A 814 -2.74 17.25 -21.93
C ALA A 814 -2.81 18.66 -22.55
N ARG A 815 -3.87 19.41 -22.24
CA ARG A 815 -4.12 20.78 -22.72
C ARG A 815 -4.39 21.74 -21.57
N ALA A 816 -3.90 22.96 -21.71
CA ALA A 816 -4.29 24.09 -20.86
C ALA A 816 -4.48 25.31 -21.78
N GLU A 817 -5.36 26.25 -21.39
CA GLU A 817 -5.74 27.39 -22.20
C GLU A 817 -4.52 28.28 -22.51
N GLY A 818 -4.37 28.69 -23.77
CA GLY A 818 -3.27 29.54 -24.21
C GLY A 818 -1.88 28.92 -24.20
N LEU A 819 -1.73 27.63 -23.85
CA LEU A 819 -0.46 26.94 -23.71
C LEU A 819 -0.25 25.86 -24.77
N ARG A 820 1.00 25.56 -25.06
CA ARG A 820 1.34 24.45 -25.96
C ARG A 820 1.03 23.11 -25.28
N PRO A 821 0.21 22.25 -25.91
CA PRO A 821 -0.16 20.94 -25.36
C PRO A 821 1.04 20.00 -25.29
N ALA A 822 0.92 18.99 -24.42
CA ALA A 822 1.84 17.87 -24.37
C ALA A 822 1.15 16.58 -24.84
N VAL A 823 1.90 15.72 -25.52
CA VAL A 823 1.44 14.43 -26.01
C VAL A 823 2.37 13.33 -25.53
N LEU A 824 1.81 12.28 -24.96
CA LEU A 824 2.50 11.07 -24.51
C LEU A 824 1.96 9.87 -25.28
N ARG A 825 2.83 8.97 -25.72
CA ARG A 825 2.45 7.72 -26.38
C ARG A 825 2.90 6.55 -25.54
N LEU A 826 2.02 5.56 -25.40
CA LEU A 826 2.20 4.33 -24.65
C LEU A 826 1.76 3.13 -25.50
N ASP A 827 2.24 1.96 -25.18
CA ASP A 827 1.82 0.71 -25.82
C ASP A 827 1.23 -0.23 -24.76
N ALA A 828 0.03 -0.75 -25.04
CA ALA A 828 -0.61 -1.80 -24.24
C ALA A 828 -0.50 -3.15 -24.95
N HIS A 829 0.08 -4.14 -24.26
CA HIS A 829 0.30 -5.47 -24.81
C HIS A 829 -0.75 -6.45 -24.28
N THR A 830 -1.36 -7.21 -25.18
CA THR A 830 -2.32 -8.27 -24.79
C THR A 830 -1.62 -9.32 -23.94
N VAL A 831 -2.20 -9.61 -22.80
CA VAL A 831 -1.80 -10.73 -21.95
C VAL A 831 -2.51 -11.98 -22.48
N ARG A 832 -1.76 -13.04 -22.85
CA ARG A 832 -2.40 -14.33 -23.04
C ARG A 832 -3.00 -14.74 -21.69
N GLN A 833 -4.32 -14.81 -21.63
CA GLN A 833 -4.97 -15.41 -20.49
C GLN A 833 -4.48 -16.87 -20.43
N SER A 834 -3.74 -17.22 -19.38
CA SER A 834 -3.60 -18.61 -18.99
C SER A 834 -4.98 -19.07 -18.55
N THR A 835 -5.68 -19.77 -19.45
CA THR A 835 -6.97 -20.44 -19.18
C THR A 835 -6.83 -21.47 -18.08
#